data_0038c22313f6f04b94367f9a12269f60
#
_entry.id   0038c22313f6f04b94367f9a12269f60
#
_cell.length_a   1.000
_cell.length_b   1.000
_cell.length_c   1.000
_cell.angle_alpha   90.00
_cell.angle_beta   90.00
_cell.angle_gamma   90.00
#
_symmetry.space_group_name_H-M   'P 1'
#
loop_
_entity.id
_entity.type
_entity.pdbx_description
1 polymer ?
#
loop_
_entity_poly.entity_id
_entity_poly.type
_entity_poly.pdbx_seq_one_letter_code
_entity_poly.pdbx_strand_id
1 'polypeptide(L)'
;MDIRSITRTATIIYADSMSNRTTNTIKKKFVESVYVNNGNTLLTLSELVNIIEETMGLMFSEDEIKPIVKDETVFMEVLNRSSEDIKYNLQEKRYSTLCSKSIDEIDNVIETYFSAKVENSLSITKEGFKELMYRYLHSILNTNVSTYVQFVNPTKSVTIPKLNSEQFTDDEIDLINDFVKWNDETKNKAIFKLINYCIEYAIVVNNSSEDVLSKSLRTKVFYLDNALLYRALGINGETRKKRTISFLKKCKESGQKFVISKYTRQEFFNTVDYHLSQLNSSTPFGRITPRVFKRYANGDGFYQFYHEWRNGRINYGFDIFKTHIHSLYKDLVKQFDIEENFNVPFDEKEEPAIINTYKDEIQAIKKTNRNEPHMVDARNMHWIECIRNGNNIDVASTKYYFVTSDQKLQSWDRTHSVNQPLTLLPSQWMGLILKYVSRSSDDYKSFISFMNLPKDNSVILEDELQSVMAGISEMTEEFSKQETIIESMVEIKFGDILKGDIQENAKAYAKDKLEKEFEKQLAEKDNETDRRLSQKDQERKELEKLHQEILAQVRKEAKKQFEKAEIGRKQDKLHTINKEIGSLENRKKNAEKRAWERLSIRKWILLILVLGPIIAWLYYIHKSDWGNVEKQTYFPPIIYMIFAYSYMAVYGESINPVKYFKRLYDKYIYDEYNKFEYSDSEYNELVKMREDLKKEIEA
;
A
#
# COMPACT_ATOMS: atom_id res chain seq x y z
N MET A 1 31.30 3.40 -5.68
CA MET A 1 30.96 3.06 -4.29
C MET A 1 29.99 1.89 -4.30
N ASP A 2 30.34 0.77 -3.68
CA ASP A 2 29.45 -0.41 -3.63
C ASP A 2 28.30 -0.14 -2.65
N ILE A 3 27.08 -0.29 -3.12
CA ILE A 3 25.84 -0.07 -2.36
C ILE A 3 25.79 -0.93 -1.10
N ARG A 4 26.33 -2.15 -1.16
CA ARG A 4 26.44 -3.05 0.00
C ARG A 4 27.32 -2.47 1.10
N SER A 5 28.43 -1.84 0.72
CA SER A 5 29.37 -1.20 1.64
C SER A 5 28.74 -0.04 2.40
N ILE A 6 27.93 0.79 1.71
CA ILE A 6 27.16 1.87 2.34
C ILE A 6 26.16 1.31 3.32
N THR A 7 25.42 0.28 2.92
CA THR A 7 24.40 -0.36 3.75
C THR A 7 25.00 -0.97 5.02
N ARG A 8 26.14 -1.66 4.90
CA ARG A 8 26.90 -2.20 6.06
C ARG A 8 27.37 -1.11 6.99
N THR A 9 27.96 -0.07 6.43
CA THR A 9 28.43 1.09 7.21
C THR A 9 27.28 1.71 7.99
N ALA A 10 26.15 1.95 7.36
CA ALA A 10 24.95 2.48 7.98
C ALA A 10 24.46 1.55 9.12
N THR A 11 24.46 0.23 8.93
CA THR A 11 24.05 -0.74 9.94
C THR A 11 24.97 -0.73 11.16
N ILE A 12 26.29 -0.63 10.96
CA ILE A 12 27.29 -0.57 12.02
C ILE A 12 27.15 0.72 12.84
N ILE A 13 26.93 1.85 12.15
CA ILE A 13 26.75 3.14 12.81
C ILE A 13 25.51 3.14 13.70
N TYR A 14 24.46 2.45 13.31
CA TYR A 14 23.21 2.41 14.08
C TYR A 14 23.17 1.37 15.18
N ALA A 15 23.84 0.24 15.05
CA ALA A 15 23.70 -0.91 15.95
C ALA A 15 24.02 -0.61 17.44
N ASP A 16 24.83 0.42 17.72
CA ASP A 16 25.27 0.80 19.07
C ASP A 16 24.68 2.15 19.58
N SER A 17 23.74 2.76 18.86
CA SER A 17 23.45 4.20 19.00
C SER A 17 22.48 4.60 20.12
N MET A 18 22.09 3.69 21.00
CA MET A 18 21.01 3.98 21.96
C MET A 18 21.40 4.80 23.20
N SER A 19 22.66 5.03 23.54
CA SER A 19 22.96 5.57 24.87
C SER A 19 23.91 6.75 24.99
N ASN A 20 24.76 7.09 24.04
CA ASN A 20 25.62 8.30 24.16
C ASN A 20 26.20 8.71 22.81
N ARG A 21 25.58 9.67 22.15
CA ARG A 21 26.00 10.21 20.87
C ARG A 21 26.90 11.42 21.01
N THR A 22 28.19 11.21 21.14
CA THR A 22 29.18 12.25 20.95
C THR A 22 29.76 12.19 19.55
N THR A 23 30.25 13.30 19.03
CA THR A 23 30.91 13.35 17.70
C THR A 23 32.01 12.31 17.58
N ASN A 24 32.74 12.04 18.67
CA ASN A 24 33.79 11.02 18.72
C ASN A 24 33.25 9.60 18.63
N THR A 25 32.12 9.31 19.26
CA THR A 25 31.49 7.98 19.16
C THR A 25 31.07 7.66 17.75
N ILE A 26 30.65 8.67 17.00
CA ILE A 26 30.20 8.54 15.61
C ILE A 26 31.40 8.37 14.68
N LYS A 27 32.46 9.20 14.84
CA LYS A 27 33.73 9.05 14.10
C LYS A 27 34.32 7.66 14.31
N LYS A 28 34.28 7.14 15.55
CA LYS A 28 34.73 5.78 15.89
C LYS A 28 34.00 4.73 15.05
N LYS A 29 32.70 4.87 14.85
CA LYS A 29 31.91 3.91 14.06
C LYS A 29 32.24 3.94 12.57
N PHE A 30 32.58 5.11 12.03
CA PHE A 30 33.11 5.19 10.67
C PHE A 30 34.40 4.41 10.53
N VAL A 31 35.32 4.58 11.48
CA VAL A 31 36.58 3.84 11.51
C VAL A 31 36.31 2.34 11.67
N GLU A 32 35.44 1.91 12.57
CA GLU A 32 35.04 0.51 12.74
C GLU A 32 34.47 -0.09 11.43
N SER A 33 33.67 0.68 10.71
CA SER A 33 33.05 0.20 9.47
C SER A 33 34.05 -0.03 8.35
N VAL A 34 35.14 0.73 8.28
CA VAL A 34 36.24 0.49 7.34
C VAL A 34 36.81 -0.93 7.54
N TYR A 35 37.07 -1.30 8.79
CA TYR A 35 37.62 -2.63 9.08
C TYR A 35 36.65 -3.75 8.77
N VAL A 36 35.36 -3.56 9.06
CA VAL A 36 34.34 -4.58 8.73
C VAL A 36 34.22 -4.77 7.22
N ASN A 37 34.30 -3.68 6.44
CA ASN A 37 34.21 -3.76 4.98
C ASN A 37 35.50 -4.33 4.32
N ASN A 38 36.66 -4.12 4.95
CA ASN A 38 37.95 -4.54 4.43
C ASN A 38 38.54 -5.80 5.11
N GLY A 39 37.73 -6.60 5.78
CA GLY A 39 38.17 -7.89 6.36
C GLY A 39 39.17 -7.74 7.53
N ASN A 40 39.08 -6.68 8.30
CA ASN A 40 39.94 -6.39 9.46
C ASN A 40 41.45 -6.34 9.14
N THR A 41 41.79 -5.83 7.94
CA THR A 41 43.19 -5.70 7.52
C THR A 41 43.91 -4.64 8.35
N LEU A 42 45.25 -4.81 8.54
CA LEU A 42 46.07 -3.83 9.25
C LEU A 42 46.26 -2.58 8.39
N LEU A 43 45.82 -1.42 8.86
CA LEU A 43 45.87 -0.14 8.16
C LEU A 43 46.60 0.93 8.96
N THR A 44 47.37 1.79 8.30
CA THR A 44 47.96 3.00 8.86
C THR A 44 46.88 4.08 9.03
N LEU A 45 47.17 5.15 9.76
CA LEU A 45 46.25 6.32 9.87
C LEU A 45 45.96 6.94 8.52
N SER A 46 46.99 7.10 7.68
CA SER A 46 46.86 7.67 6.33
C SER A 46 45.94 6.78 5.43
N GLU A 47 46.15 5.46 5.45
CA GLU A 47 45.31 4.53 4.71
C GLU A 47 43.85 4.59 5.19
N LEU A 48 43.61 4.69 6.50
CA LEU A 48 42.28 4.83 7.08
C LEU A 48 41.59 6.13 6.60
N VAL A 49 42.29 7.26 6.66
CA VAL A 49 41.77 8.56 6.18
C VAL A 49 41.39 8.47 4.71
N ASN A 50 42.29 7.95 3.88
CA ASN A 50 42.06 7.80 2.44
C ASN A 50 40.86 6.90 2.13
N ILE A 51 40.74 5.74 2.81
CA ILE A 51 39.63 4.82 2.61
C ILE A 51 38.30 5.49 3.04
N ILE A 52 38.28 6.23 4.14
CA ILE A 52 37.07 6.95 4.59
C ILE A 52 36.69 8.02 3.56
N GLU A 53 37.65 8.76 3.03
CA GLU A 53 37.39 9.78 2.00
C GLU A 53 36.87 9.15 0.70
N GLU A 54 37.52 8.10 0.21
CA GLU A 54 37.14 7.43 -1.04
C GLU A 54 35.79 6.69 -0.92
N THR A 55 35.55 6.01 0.21
CA THR A 55 34.36 5.17 0.37
C THR A 55 33.14 5.90 0.93
N MET A 56 33.35 6.95 1.72
CA MET A 56 32.28 7.65 2.45
C MET A 56 32.18 9.14 2.11
N GLY A 57 33.16 9.69 1.39
CA GLY A 57 33.21 11.12 1.06
C GLY A 57 33.44 12.02 2.28
N LEU A 58 34.01 11.49 3.36
CA LEU A 58 34.25 12.20 4.62
C LEU A 58 35.73 12.55 4.75
N MET A 59 36.03 13.84 4.89
CA MET A 59 37.38 14.31 5.12
C MET A 59 37.67 14.34 6.63
N PHE A 60 38.42 13.37 7.12
CA PHE A 60 38.99 13.39 8.45
C PHE A 60 40.50 13.67 8.37
N SER A 61 41.02 14.33 9.39
CA SER A 61 42.49 14.43 9.58
C SER A 61 42.99 13.23 10.39
N GLU A 62 44.27 12.91 10.22
CA GLU A 62 44.91 11.87 11.03
C GLU A 62 44.83 12.17 12.54
N ASP A 63 44.93 13.46 12.93
CA ASP A 63 44.81 13.91 14.31
C ASP A 63 43.42 13.69 14.89
N GLU A 64 42.38 13.65 14.08
CA GLU A 64 41.02 13.33 14.52
C GLU A 64 40.80 11.83 14.70
N ILE A 65 41.46 11.00 13.91
CA ILE A 65 41.35 9.53 13.95
C ILE A 65 42.27 8.93 15.02
N LYS A 66 43.45 9.51 15.22
CA LYS A 66 44.45 9.02 16.16
C LYS A 66 43.93 8.77 17.60
N PRO A 67 43.16 9.67 18.25
CA PRO A 67 42.61 9.39 19.56
C PRO A 67 41.56 8.27 19.57
N ILE A 68 40.91 8.00 18.41
CA ILE A 68 39.90 6.97 18.28
C ILE A 68 40.53 5.58 18.23
N VAL A 69 41.57 5.41 17.40
CA VAL A 69 42.25 4.11 17.25
C VAL A 69 43.12 3.74 18.44
N LYS A 70 43.42 4.70 19.32
CA LYS A 70 44.10 4.46 20.63
C LYS A 70 43.20 3.83 21.69
N ASP A 71 41.92 3.64 21.43
CA ASP A 71 41.05 2.91 22.34
C ASP A 71 41.34 1.40 22.27
N GLU A 72 42.24 0.96 23.15
CA GLU A 72 42.71 -0.43 23.22
C GLU A 72 41.61 -1.43 23.52
N THR A 73 40.43 -1.00 23.95
CA THR A 73 39.27 -1.89 24.15
C THR A 73 38.60 -2.28 22.81
N VAL A 74 38.87 -1.55 21.76
CA VAL A 74 38.25 -1.70 20.43
C VAL A 74 39.26 -1.99 19.35
N PHE A 75 40.41 -1.29 19.39
CA PHE A 75 41.45 -1.40 18.37
C PHE A 75 42.72 -2.06 18.95
N MET A 76 43.46 -2.66 18.06
CA MET A 76 44.77 -3.24 18.35
C MET A 76 45.82 -2.48 17.53
N GLU A 77 46.87 -2.02 18.22
CA GLU A 77 48.03 -1.35 17.64
C GLU A 77 49.11 -2.40 17.34
N VAL A 78 49.60 -2.41 16.10
CA VAL A 78 50.68 -3.32 15.69
C VAL A 78 51.83 -2.52 15.08
N LEU A 79 52.97 -2.61 15.70
CA LEU A 79 54.20 -1.98 15.19
C LEU A 79 54.80 -2.82 14.09
N ASN A 80 54.87 -2.27 12.87
CA ASN A 80 55.54 -2.97 11.78
C ASN A 80 57.06 -2.79 11.88
N ARG A 81 57.76 -3.84 12.28
CA ARG A 81 59.24 -3.82 12.48
C ARG A 81 60.04 -3.52 11.24
N SER A 82 59.44 -3.64 10.03
CA SER A 82 60.12 -3.43 8.76
C SER A 82 60.00 -1.97 8.19
N SER A 83 58.95 -1.23 8.58
CA SER A 83 58.71 0.14 8.07
C SER A 83 58.62 1.19 9.13
N GLU A 84 58.79 0.86 10.41
CA GLU A 84 58.54 1.69 11.58
C GLU A 84 57.11 2.32 11.66
N ASP A 85 56.20 1.91 10.77
CA ASP A 85 54.83 2.41 10.73
C ASP A 85 53.96 1.68 11.74
N ILE A 86 53.14 2.44 12.45
CA ILE A 86 52.11 1.92 13.34
C ILE A 86 50.86 1.62 12.50
N LYS A 87 50.41 0.35 12.57
CA LYS A 87 49.16 -0.10 11.93
C LYS A 87 48.15 -0.49 12.98
N TYR A 88 46.90 -0.31 12.62
CA TYR A 88 45.75 -0.58 13.50
C TYR A 88 44.80 -1.56 12.84
N ASN A 89 44.15 -2.38 13.65
CA ASN A 89 42.96 -3.15 13.27
C ASN A 89 42.00 -3.25 14.45
N LEU A 90 40.81 -3.83 14.23
CA LEU A 90 39.87 -4.08 15.34
C LEU A 90 40.32 -5.30 16.14
N GLN A 91 40.06 -5.26 17.45
CA GLN A 91 40.10 -6.43 18.31
C GLN A 91 39.17 -7.50 17.74
N GLU A 92 39.64 -8.77 17.66
CA GLU A 92 38.92 -9.87 17.01
C GLU A 92 37.51 -10.06 17.56
N LYS A 93 37.34 -9.94 18.89
CA LYS A 93 36.04 -9.99 19.55
C LYS A 93 35.10 -8.86 19.08
N ARG A 94 35.65 -7.66 18.87
CA ARG A 94 34.87 -6.51 18.39
C ARG A 94 34.52 -6.68 16.93
N TYR A 95 35.47 -7.12 16.11
CA TYR A 95 35.27 -7.40 14.70
C TYR A 95 34.16 -8.43 14.47
N SER A 96 34.26 -9.60 15.13
CA SER A 96 33.24 -10.66 15.01
C SER A 96 31.86 -10.22 15.50
N THR A 97 31.80 -9.38 16.57
CA THR A 97 30.54 -8.79 17.04
C THR A 97 29.94 -7.85 16.01
N LEU A 98 30.74 -7.02 15.36
CA LEU A 98 30.28 -6.09 14.33
C LEU A 98 29.85 -6.85 13.06
N CYS A 99 30.62 -7.86 12.64
CA CYS A 99 30.25 -8.73 11.52
C CYS A 99 28.94 -9.46 11.77
N SER A 100 28.71 -10.00 12.98
CA SER A 100 27.45 -10.69 13.30
C SER A 100 26.24 -9.75 13.34
N LYS A 101 26.45 -8.48 13.70
CA LYS A 101 25.41 -7.44 13.67
C LYS A 101 25.18 -6.86 12.28
N SER A 102 26.18 -6.91 11.40
CA SER A 102 26.13 -6.43 10.02
C SER A 102 25.60 -7.46 9.04
N ILE A 103 25.22 -8.67 9.51
CA ILE A 103 24.51 -9.64 8.69
C ILE A 103 23.19 -9.01 8.30
N ASP A 104 23.09 -8.76 7.03
CA ASP A 104 22.10 -7.94 6.39
C ASP A 104 20.71 -8.53 6.58
N GLU A 105 19.92 -7.97 7.52
CA GLU A 105 18.49 -8.28 7.63
C GLU A 105 17.79 -8.15 6.26
N ILE A 106 18.25 -7.19 5.45
CA ILE A 106 17.78 -6.96 4.07
C ILE A 106 18.16 -8.12 3.14
N ASP A 107 19.39 -8.61 3.18
CA ASP A 107 19.83 -9.73 2.36
C ASP A 107 18.99 -10.98 2.66
N ASN A 108 18.80 -11.28 3.94
CA ASN A 108 17.97 -12.41 4.38
C ASN A 108 16.53 -12.28 3.91
N VAL A 109 15.98 -11.08 3.95
CA VAL A 109 14.61 -10.81 3.49
C VAL A 109 14.49 -10.98 1.97
N ILE A 110 15.45 -10.45 1.20
CA ILE A 110 15.48 -10.60 -0.26
C ILE A 110 15.61 -12.07 -0.64
N GLU A 111 16.49 -12.82 0.03
CA GLU A 111 16.67 -14.25 -0.20
C GLU A 111 15.44 -15.07 0.16
N THR A 112 14.80 -14.76 1.29
CA THR A 112 13.55 -15.41 1.71
C THR A 112 12.43 -15.18 0.70
N TYR A 113 12.30 -13.95 0.21
CA TYR A 113 11.32 -13.63 -0.81
C TYR A 113 11.61 -14.34 -2.14
N PHE A 114 12.88 -14.31 -2.58
CA PHE A 114 13.29 -14.98 -3.81
C PHE A 114 12.93 -16.47 -3.78
N SER A 115 13.33 -17.18 -2.73
CA SER A 115 13.05 -18.61 -2.58
C SER A 115 11.54 -18.90 -2.47
N ALA A 116 10.76 -18.01 -1.88
CA ALA A 116 9.32 -18.22 -1.70
C ALA A 116 8.47 -17.90 -2.94
N LYS A 117 8.91 -16.96 -3.78
CA LYS A 117 8.07 -16.35 -4.82
C LYS A 117 8.67 -16.33 -6.23
N VAL A 118 9.97 -16.21 -6.35
CA VAL A 118 10.68 -15.94 -7.62
C VAL A 118 11.40 -17.17 -8.18
N GLU A 119 11.89 -18.06 -7.32
CA GLU A 119 12.73 -19.22 -7.72
C GLU A 119 12.08 -20.11 -8.78
N ASN A 120 10.75 -20.19 -8.80
CA ASN A 120 10.01 -20.96 -9.78
C ASN A 120 9.69 -20.17 -11.08
N SER A 121 9.99 -18.88 -11.14
CA SER A 121 9.85 -18.06 -12.33
C SER A 121 11.22 -18.01 -13.03
N LEU A 122 11.33 -18.61 -14.22
CA LEU A 122 12.57 -18.74 -15.01
C LEU A 122 13.18 -17.40 -15.51
N SER A 123 12.71 -16.24 -15.03
CA SER A 123 13.03 -14.95 -15.62
C SER A 123 14.28 -14.26 -15.06
N ILE A 124 14.70 -14.56 -13.82
CA ILE A 124 15.84 -13.87 -13.19
C ILE A 124 16.60 -14.80 -12.24
N THR A 125 17.93 -14.65 -12.19
CA THR A 125 18.78 -15.38 -11.23
C THR A 125 18.68 -14.74 -9.84
N LYS A 126 19.05 -15.51 -8.78
CA LYS A 126 19.05 -15.01 -7.39
C LYS A 126 19.92 -13.75 -7.24
N GLU A 127 21.10 -13.76 -7.84
CA GLU A 127 22.02 -12.62 -7.82
C GLU A 127 21.47 -11.44 -8.60
N GLY A 128 20.86 -11.68 -9.76
CA GLY A 128 20.22 -10.64 -10.56
C GLY A 128 19.03 -10.00 -9.82
N PHE A 129 18.21 -10.81 -9.14
CA PHE A 129 17.13 -10.30 -8.32
C PHE A 129 17.65 -9.48 -7.13
N LYS A 130 18.70 -9.94 -6.47
CA LYS A 130 19.34 -9.21 -5.37
C LYS A 130 19.88 -7.86 -5.83
N GLU A 131 20.56 -7.83 -6.97
CA GLU A 131 21.06 -6.59 -7.57
C GLU A 131 19.93 -5.64 -7.95
N LEU A 132 18.84 -6.14 -8.52
CA LEU A 132 17.65 -5.37 -8.84
C LEU A 132 17.06 -4.70 -7.58
N MET A 133 16.89 -5.47 -6.48
CA MET A 133 16.37 -4.94 -5.22
C MET A 133 17.30 -3.88 -4.64
N TYR A 134 18.62 -4.07 -4.70
CA TYR A 134 19.57 -3.06 -4.24
C TYR A 134 19.56 -1.80 -5.10
N ARG A 135 19.46 -1.90 -6.43
CA ARG A 135 19.29 -0.74 -7.32
C ARG A 135 18.05 0.06 -6.94
N TYR A 136 16.93 -0.62 -6.70
CA TYR A 136 15.68 0.00 -6.31
C TYR A 136 15.78 0.68 -4.93
N LEU A 137 16.27 -0.04 -3.91
CA LEU A 137 16.45 0.52 -2.56
C LEU A 137 17.41 1.70 -2.57
N HIS A 138 18.51 1.62 -3.34
CA HIS A 138 19.45 2.74 -3.49
C HIS A 138 18.79 3.97 -4.11
N SER A 139 17.96 3.81 -5.13
CA SER A 139 17.25 4.95 -5.74
C SER A 139 16.33 5.65 -4.75
N ILE A 140 15.63 4.89 -3.90
CA ILE A 140 14.77 5.41 -2.83
C ILE A 140 15.59 6.07 -1.73
N LEU A 141 16.67 5.43 -1.29
CA LEU A 141 17.56 5.96 -0.26
C LEU A 141 18.16 7.30 -0.69
N ASN A 142 18.67 7.38 -1.91
CA ASN A 142 19.22 8.62 -2.46
C ASN A 142 18.17 9.74 -2.48
N THR A 143 16.92 9.42 -2.85
CA THR A 143 15.83 10.39 -2.84
C THR A 143 15.54 10.91 -1.43
N ASN A 144 15.47 10.04 -0.44
CA ASN A 144 15.14 10.40 0.94
C ASN A 144 16.32 11.09 1.65
N VAL A 145 17.53 10.55 1.53
CA VAL A 145 18.75 11.13 2.14
C VAL A 145 19.07 12.48 1.55
N SER A 146 18.97 12.62 0.25
CA SER A 146 19.21 13.91 -0.42
C SER A 146 18.24 14.99 0.02
N THR A 147 16.97 14.66 0.18
CA THR A 147 15.97 15.60 0.73
C THR A 147 16.32 15.97 2.16
N TYR A 148 16.75 15.01 2.97
CA TYR A 148 17.17 15.29 4.34
C TYR A 148 18.38 16.21 4.37
N VAL A 149 19.40 15.97 3.53
CA VAL A 149 20.58 16.84 3.41
C VAL A 149 20.19 18.25 2.99
N GLN A 150 19.27 18.41 2.04
CA GLN A 150 18.75 19.73 1.65
C GLN A 150 18.00 20.43 2.78
N PHE A 151 17.27 19.67 3.61
CA PHE A 151 16.61 20.23 4.79
C PHE A 151 17.59 20.78 5.81
N VAL A 152 18.68 20.05 6.06
CA VAL A 152 19.65 20.40 7.10
C VAL A 152 20.68 21.40 6.58
N ASN A 153 21.09 21.28 5.34
CA ASN A 153 22.09 22.15 4.74
C ASN A 153 21.75 22.46 3.26
N PRO A 154 20.87 23.46 3.03
CA PRO A 154 20.37 23.78 1.70
C PRO A 154 21.44 24.31 0.75
N THR A 155 22.59 24.77 1.25
CA THR A 155 23.69 25.29 0.43
C THR A 155 24.53 24.19 -0.24
N LYS A 156 24.42 22.94 0.19
CA LYS A 156 25.05 21.80 -0.47
C LYS A 156 24.22 21.35 -1.67
N SER A 157 24.76 21.56 -2.88
CA SER A 157 24.17 20.94 -4.08
C SER A 157 24.34 19.42 -3.99
N VAL A 158 23.25 18.71 -3.76
CA VAL A 158 23.24 17.24 -3.77
C VAL A 158 22.73 16.82 -5.14
N THR A 159 23.58 16.16 -5.92
CA THR A 159 23.17 15.54 -7.18
C THR A 159 22.27 14.36 -6.84
N ILE A 160 20.96 14.53 -6.99
CA ILE A 160 20.00 13.49 -6.73
C ILE A 160 19.80 12.70 -8.01
N PRO A 161 20.08 11.39 -8.03
CA PRO A 161 19.72 10.55 -9.15
C PRO A 161 18.20 10.60 -9.35
N LYS A 162 17.76 10.91 -10.57
CA LYS A 162 16.34 10.86 -10.92
C LYS A 162 15.89 9.41 -10.80
N LEU A 163 14.81 9.15 -10.06
CA LEU A 163 14.06 7.91 -10.16
C LEU A 163 13.31 7.96 -11.51
N ASN A 164 14.00 7.61 -12.58
CA ASN A 164 13.35 7.48 -13.86
C ASN A 164 12.83 6.06 -13.98
N SER A 165 11.54 5.91 -14.33
CA SER A 165 10.97 4.65 -14.81
C SER A 165 11.78 4.07 -15.98
N GLU A 166 12.59 4.87 -16.65
CA GLU A 166 13.55 4.48 -17.69
C GLU A 166 14.74 3.65 -17.18
N GLN A 167 14.92 3.51 -15.84
CA GLN A 167 16.00 2.71 -15.24
C GLN A 167 15.63 1.24 -15.02
N PHE A 168 14.34 0.89 -15.15
CA PHE A 168 13.84 -0.45 -14.93
C PHE A 168 12.98 -0.88 -16.11
N THR A 169 13.10 -2.15 -16.51
CA THR A 169 12.21 -2.77 -17.50
C THR A 169 10.83 -3.04 -16.87
N ASP A 170 9.82 -3.28 -17.70
CA ASP A 170 8.46 -3.58 -17.21
C ASP A 170 8.45 -4.83 -16.32
N ASP A 171 9.19 -5.87 -16.69
CA ASP A 171 9.33 -7.10 -15.87
C ASP A 171 10.02 -6.82 -14.52
N GLU A 172 11.05 -5.95 -14.52
CA GLU A 172 11.72 -5.52 -13.28
C GLU A 172 10.78 -4.71 -12.39
N ILE A 173 9.93 -3.86 -12.97
CA ILE A 173 8.93 -3.07 -12.27
C ILE A 173 7.91 -3.98 -11.57
N ASP A 174 7.46 -5.02 -12.24
CA ASP A 174 6.53 -6.00 -11.67
C ASP A 174 7.15 -6.75 -10.49
N LEU A 175 8.39 -7.20 -10.63
CA LEU A 175 9.12 -7.87 -9.54
C LEU A 175 9.33 -6.95 -8.33
N ILE A 176 9.68 -5.68 -8.55
CA ILE A 176 9.83 -4.67 -7.50
C ILE A 176 8.48 -4.44 -6.80
N ASN A 177 7.42 -4.25 -7.58
CA ASN A 177 6.08 -3.99 -7.06
C ASN A 177 5.56 -5.16 -6.21
N ASP A 178 5.78 -6.39 -6.63
CA ASP A 178 5.39 -7.58 -5.88
C ASP A 178 6.19 -7.72 -4.58
N PHE A 179 7.50 -7.50 -4.61
CA PHE A 179 8.33 -7.48 -3.41
C PHE A 179 7.86 -6.42 -2.41
N VAL A 180 7.60 -5.21 -2.86
CA VAL A 180 7.14 -4.12 -1.97
C VAL A 180 5.74 -4.39 -1.42
N LYS A 181 4.85 -4.95 -2.23
CA LYS A 181 3.47 -5.33 -1.83
C LYS A 181 3.44 -6.53 -0.88
N TRP A 182 4.48 -7.36 -0.87
CA TRP A 182 4.56 -8.52 0.02
C TRP A 182 4.40 -8.09 1.48
N ASN A 183 3.37 -8.63 2.15
CA ASN A 183 3.01 -8.26 3.52
C ASN A 183 3.84 -9.07 4.53
N ASP A 184 5.08 -8.68 4.74
CA ASP A 184 5.98 -9.27 5.71
C ASP A 184 6.51 -8.22 6.69
N GLU A 185 6.38 -8.47 7.99
CA GLU A 185 6.76 -7.52 9.03
C GLU A 185 8.28 -7.39 9.15
N THR A 186 9.02 -8.47 8.94
CA THR A 186 10.49 -8.50 8.99
C THR A 186 11.06 -7.65 7.87
N LYS A 187 10.53 -7.81 6.66
CA LYS A 187 10.86 -6.97 5.50
C LYS A 187 10.60 -5.49 5.79
N ASN A 188 9.42 -5.18 6.28
CA ASN A 188 9.04 -3.79 6.54
C ASN A 188 9.94 -3.13 7.58
N LYS A 189 10.29 -3.87 8.63
CA LYS A 189 11.24 -3.41 9.66
C LYS A 189 12.66 -3.24 9.10
N ALA A 190 13.13 -4.18 8.29
CA ALA A 190 14.48 -4.13 7.70
C ALA A 190 14.65 -2.93 6.76
N ILE A 191 13.68 -2.70 5.85
CA ILE A 191 13.71 -1.54 4.95
C ILE A 191 13.62 -0.22 5.75
N PHE A 192 12.75 -0.15 6.75
CA PHE A 192 12.62 1.02 7.60
C PHE A 192 13.91 1.33 8.37
N LYS A 193 14.55 0.30 8.95
CA LYS A 193 15.87 0.45 9.61
C LYS A 193 16.90 1.00 8.64
N LEU A 194 17.01 0.44 7.44
CA LEU A 194 17.95 0.88 6.43
C LEU A 194 17.79 2.38 6.10
N ILE A 195 16.57 2.84 5.91
CA ILE A 195 16.29 4.26 5.63
C ILE A 195 16.65 5.15 6.82
N ASN A 196 16.34 4.73 8.04
CA ASN A 196 16.72 5.49 9.24
C ASN A 196 18.24 5.57 9.40
N TYR A 197 18.98 4.52 9.05
CA TYR A 197 20.45 4.56 9.07
C TYR A 197 21.01 5.61 8.11
N CYS A 198 20.43 5.70 6.92
CA CYS A 198 20.85 6.71 5.94
C CYS A 198 20.51 8.13 6.39
N ILE A 199 19.35 8.33 7.03
CA ILE A 199 18.97 9.62 7.62
C ILE A 199 19.93 9.99 8.75
N GLU A 200 20.29 9.07 9.63
CA GLU A 200 21.24 9.33 10.71
C GLU A 200 22.64 9.62 10.21
N TYR A 201 23.09 8.89 9.20
CA TYR A 201 24.34 9.21 8.50
C TYR A 201 24.33 10.65 7.98
N ALA A 202 23.24 11.08 7.32
CA ALA A 202 23.13 12.45 6.81
C ALA A 202 23.12 13.51 7.93
N ILE A 203 22.48 13.23 9.08
CA ILE A 203 22.49 14.10 10.27
C ILE A 203 23.92 14.30 10.79
N VAL A 204 24.64 13.20 10.90
CA VAL A 204 25.99 13.18 11.44
C VAL A 204 26.97 13.94 10.56
N VAL A 205 26.91 13.70 9.26
CA VAL A 205 27.77 14.36 8.27
C VAL A 205 27.55 15.87 8.21
N ASN A 206 26.36 16.33 8.57
CA ASN A 206 26.00 17.75 8.51
C ASN A 206 26.00 18.49 9.86
N ASN A 207 26.51 17.89 10.94
CA ASN A 207 26.69 18.52 12.27
C ASN A 207 25.44 19.18 12.87
N SER A 208 24.22 18.69 12.57
CA SER A 208 22.99 19.26 13.12
C SER A 208 22.67 18.69 14.51
N SER A 209 22.30 19.54 15.46
CA SER A 209 21.87 19.09 16.78
C SER A 209 20.46 18.49 16.73
N GLU A 210 20.30 17.30 17.26
CA GLU A 210 19.05 16.52 17.23
C GLU A 210 17.88 17.23 17.96
N ASP A 211 18.18 17.99 19.03
CA ASP A 211 17.17 18.71 19.81
C ASP A 211 16.55 19.90 19.08
N VAL A 212 17.35 20.66 18.33
CA VAL A 212 16.86 21.79 17.52
C VAL A 212 15.95 21.28 16.42
N LEU A 213 16.35 20.17 15.78
CA LEU A 213 15.56 19.56 14.72
C LEU A 213 14.21 19.05 15.22
N SER A 214 14.21 18.31 16.31
CA SER A 214 12.99 17.76 16.92
C SER A 214 11.96 18.84 17.25
N LYS A 215 12.39 19.95 17.83
CA LYS A 215 11.51 21.09 18.16
C LYS A 215 10.99 21.79 16.90
N SER A 216 11.84 22.00 15.91
CA SER A 216 11.47 22.70 14.67
C SER A 216 10.49 21.88 13.82
N LEU A 217 10.61 20.55 13.82
CA LEU A 217 9.72 19.67 13.06
C LEU A 217 8.25 19.79 13.54
N ARG A 218 7.99 20.02 14.82
CA ARG A 218 6.65 20.10 15.40
C ARG A 218 5.83 21.31 14.98
N THR A 219 6.46 22.37 14.52
CA THR A 219 5.80 23.66 14.22
C THR A 219 5.45 23.84 12.74
N LYS A 220 5.64 22.82 11.93
CA LYS A 220 5.42 22.91 10.48
C LYS A 220 3.94 23.00 10.12
N VAL A 221 3.66 23.72 9.04
CA VAL A 221 2.34 23.88 8.44
C VAL A 221 2.40 23.33 7.01
N PHE A 222 1.55 22.38 6.72
CA PHE A 222 1.50 21.66 5.46
C PHE A 222 0.31 22.08 4.61
N TYR A 223 0.61 22.68 3.47
CA TYR A 223 -0.37 22.92 2.43
C TYR A 223 -0.54 21.64 1.63
N LEU A 224 -1.75 21.10 1.61
CA LEU A 224 -2.03 19.80 1.00
C LEU A 224 -2.33 19.96 -0.49
N ASP A 225 -1.75 19.09 -1.29
CA ASP A 225 -2.02 18.97 -2.71
C ASP A 225 -3.33 18.21 -2.99
N ASN A 226 -3.97 18.50 -4.12
CA ASN A 226 -5.17 17.84 -4.62
C ASN A 226 -5.03 16.31 -4.71
N ALA A 227 -3.88 15.82 -5.19
CA ALA A 227 -3.60 14.39 -5.26
C ALA A 227 -3.62 13.70 -3.89
N LEU A 228 -3.23 14.39 -2.81
CA LEU A 228 -3.32 13.87 -1.45
C LEU A 228 -4.77 13.83 -0.96
N LEU A 229 -5.58 14.81 -1.31
CA LEU A 229 -7.01 14.84 -0.99
C LEU A 229 -7.72 13.64 -1.64
N TYR A 230 -7.49 13.40 -2.93
CA TYR A 230 -8.05 12.23 -3.63
C TYR A 230 -7.65 10.91 -2.98
N ARG A 231 -6.38 10.76 -2.61
CA ARG A 231 -5.91 9.58 -1.88
C ARG A 231 -6.57 9.44 -0.52
N ALA A 232 -6.67 10.51 0.26
CA ALA A 232 -7.30 10.49 1.58
C ALA A 232 -8.78 10.11 1.53
N LEU A 233 -9.49 10.54 0.49
CA LEU A 233 -10.90 10.18 0.27
C LEU A 233 -11.08 8.74 -0.22
N GLY A 234 -10.03 8.12 -0.76
CA GLY A 234 -10.07 6.76 -1.31
C GLY A 234 -10.37 6.70 -2.81
N ILE A 235 -10.42 7.84 -3.49
CA ILE A 235 -10.63 7.91 -4.94
C ILE A 235 -9.54 7.12 -5.68
N ASN A 236 -8.29 7.21 -5.22
CA ASN A 236 -7.18 6.42 -5.77
C ASN A 236 -7.04 5.01 -5.16
N GLY A 237 -8.10 4.47 -4.57
CA GLY A 237 -8.17 3.14 -3.98
C GLY A 237 -7.85 3.07 -2.49
N GLU A 238 -8.36 2.03 -1.85
CA GLU A 238 -8.35 1.87 -0.38
C GLU A 238 -6.93 1.78 0.21
N THR A 239 -6.00 1.18 -0.52
CA THR A 239 -4.61 1.09 -0.06
C THR A 239 -3.95 2.47 0.06
N ARG A 240 -4.13 3.33 -0.95
CA ARG A 240 -3.62 4.71 -0.93
C ARG A 240 -4.32 5.56 0.12
N LYS A 241 -5.63 5.34 0.34
CA LYS A 241 -6.39 5.96 1.42
C LYS A 241 -5.79 5.66 2.78
N LYS A 242 -5.64 4.38 3.12
CA LYS A 242 -5.07 3.95 4.41
C LYS A 242 -3.70 4.59 4.67
N ARG A 243 -2.86 4.62 3.64
CA ARG A 243 -1.54 5.27 3.70
C ARG A 243 -1.63 6.75 4.01
N THR A 244 -2.43 7.48 3.24
CA THR A 244 -2.55 8.93 3.38
C THR A 244 -3.18 9.30 4.71
N ILE A 245 -4.19 8.56 5.16
CA ILE A 245 -4.80 8.75 6.49
C ILE A 245 -3.78 8.48 7.61
N SER A 246 -2.95 7.43 7.47
CA SER A 246 -1.87 7.16 8.44
C SER A 246 -0.84 8.31 8.47
N PHE A 247 -0.46 8.83 7.31
CA PHE A 247 0.42 10.01 7.21
C PHE A 247 -0.19 11.22 7.93
N LEU A 248 -1.42 11.59 7.60
CA LEU A 248 -2.10 12.73 8.22
C LEU A 248 -2.22 12.55 9.74
N LYS A 249 -2.56 11.33 10.19
CA LYS A 249 -2.66 11.02 11.62
C LYS A 249 -1.30 11.22 12.32
N LYS A 250 -0.21 10.67 11.78
CA LYS A 250 1.12 10.80 12.37
C LYS A 250 1.63 12.23 12.37
N CYS A 251 1.37 12.98 11.30
CA CYS A 251 1.70 14.40 11.26
C CYS A 251 0.92 15.18 12.34
N LYS A 252 -0.39 14.95 12.48
CA LYS A 252 -1.22 15.58 13.53
C LYS A 252 -0.71 15.25 14.93
N GLU A 253 -0.41 13.98 15.21
CA GLU A 253 0.18 13.52 16.47
C GLU A 253 1.54 14.17 16.75
N SER A 254 2.30 14.48 15.70
CA SER A 254 3.61 15.14 15.78
C SER A 254 3.51 16.67 15.86
N GLY A 255 2.32 17.26 15.84
CA GLY A 255 2.08 18.69 16.04
C GLY A 255 2.04 19.51 14.74
N GLN A 256 2.15 18.89 13.54
CA GLN A 256 1.99 19.60 12.28
C GLN A 256 0.52 20.01 12.07
N LYS A 257 0.34 21.15 11.38
CA LYS A 257 -0.97 21.66 10.98
C LYS A 257 -1.18 21.48 9.48
N PHE A 258 -2.42 21.32 9.07
CA PHE A 258 -2.76 21.16 7.66
C PHE A 258 -3.58 22.32 7.16
N VAL A 259 -3.29 22.74 5.94
CA VAL A 259 -3.98 23.83 5.26
C VAL A 259 -4.32 23.39 3.83
N ILE A 260 -5.47 23.79 3.34
CA ILE A 260 -5.85 23.71 1.93
C ILE A 260 -5.92 25.15 1.40
N SER A 261 -5.13 25.43 0.36
CA SER A 261 -5.17 26.73 -0.30
C SER A 261 -6.47 26.92 -1.09
N LYS A 262 -6.84 28.17 -1.36
CA LYS A 262 -7.93 28.51 -2.29
C LYS A 262 -7.80 27.75 -3.61
N TYR A 263 -6.61 27.71 -4.19
CA TYR A 263 -6.37 27.09 -5.49
C TYR A 263 -6.47 25.57 -5.46
N THR A 264 -5.91 24.90 -4.46
CA THR A 264 -6.06 23.45 -4.30
C THR A 264 -7.53 23.09 -4.09
N ARG A 265 -8.26 23.86 -3.30
CA ARG A 265 -9.70 23.61 -3.09
C ARG A 265 -10.49 23.78 -4.39
N GLN A 266 -10.22 24.83 -5.14
CA GLN A 266 -10.88 25.06 -6.43
C GLN A 266 -10.56 23.94 -7.42
N GLU A 267 -9.29 23.55 -7.53
CA GLU A 267 -8.87 22.45 -8.37
C GLU A 267 -9.59 21.16 -8.00
N PHE A 268 -9.68 20.84 -6.69
CA PHE A 268 -10.37 19.64 -6.22
C PHE A 268 -11.81 19.58 -6.75
N PHE A 269 -12.59 20.62 -6.53
CA PHE A 269 -13.99 20.64 -6.97
C PHE A 269 -14.14 20.75 -8.47
N ASN A 270 -13.32 21.52 -9.16
CA ASN A 270 -13.31 21.62 -10.61
C ASN A 270 -13.01 20.27 -11.27
N THR A 271 -12.05 19.51 -10.70
CA THR A 271 -11.71 18.17 -11.20
C THR A 271 -12.86 17.19 -10.96
N VAL A 272 -13.51 17.25 -9.79
CA VAL A 272 -14.73 16.45 -9.54
C VAL A 272 -15.83 16.79 -10.54
N ASP A 273 -16.09 18.05 -10.78
CA ASP A 273 -17.13 18.50 -11.73
C ASP A 273 -16.79 18.13 -13.17
N TYR A 274 -15.50 18.20 -13.54
CA TYR A 274 -15.02 17.72 -14.84
C TYR A 274 -15.32 16.23 -15.03
N HIS A 275 -14.92 15.36 -14.10
CA HIS A 275 -15.17 13.93 -14.21
C HIS A 275 -16.67 13.58 -14.19
N LEU A 276 -17.46 14.31 -13.39
CA LEU A 276 -18.91 14.14 -13.41
C LEU A 276 -19.53 14.56 -14.76
N SER A 277 -18.99 15.60 -15.38
CA SER A 277 -19.38 16.02 -16.73
C SER A 277 -19.04 14.94 -17.78
N GLN A 278 -17.85 14.34 -17.70
CA GLN A 278 -17.45 13.23 -18.56
C GLN A 278 -18.32 11.99 -18.34
N LEU A 279 -18.61 11.64 -17.09
CA LEU A 279 -19.56 10.57 -16.79
C LEU A 279 -20.94 10.83 -17.36
N ASN A 280 -21.42 12.06 -17.34
CA ASN A 280 -22.73 12.42 -17.89
C ASN A 280 -22.74 12.40 -19.43
N SER A 281 -21.64 12.76 -20.06
CA SER A 281 -21.49 12.71 -21.54
C SER A 281 -21.32 11.29 -22.07
N SER A 282 -20.62 10.44 -21.33
CA SER A 282 -20.42 9.02 -21.63
C SER A 282 -21.26 8.13 -20.72
N THR A 283 -22.57 8.37 -20.68
CA THR A 283 -23.47 7.63 -19.76
C THR A 283 -23.46 6.15 -20.11
N PRO A 284 -23.03 5.27 -19.19
CA PRO A 284 -23.06 3.84 -19.44
C PRO A 284 -24.51 3.36 -19.44
N PHE A 285 -24.88 2.54 -20.42
CA PHE A 285 -26.19 1.91 -20.50
C PHE A 285 -26.39 0.92 -19.35
N GLY A 286 -25.34 0.14 -19.05
CA GLY A 286 -25.32 -0.85 -18.00
C GLY A 286 -24.22 -0.63 -16.97
N ARG A 287 -23.96 -1.65 -16.17
CA ARG A 287 -22.86 -1.65 -15.19
C ARG A 287 -21.53 -1.84 -15.89
N ILE A 288 -20.51 -1.15 -15.39
CA ILE A 288 -19.12 -1.26 -15.85
C ILE A 288 -18.28 -1.95 -14.78
N THR A 289 -17.40 -2.88 -15.20
CA THR A 289 -16.44 -3.51 -14.30
C THR A 289 -15.36 -2.52 -13.87
N PRO A 290 -15.22 -2.23 -12.56
CA PRO A 290 -14.20 -1.28 -12.07
C PRO A 290 -12.76 -1.76 -12.28
N ARG A 291 -12.56 -3.08 -12.40
CA ARG A 291 -11.21 -3.70 -12.50
C ARG A 291 -10.45 -3.25 -13.74
N VAL A 292 -11.16 -2.97 -14.83
CA VAL A 292 -10.59 -2.52 -16.09
C VAL A 292 -9.83 -1.21 -15.92
N PHE A 293 -10.37 -0.26 -15.15
CA PHE A 293 -9.73 1.02 -14.91
C PHE A 293 -8.40 0.84 -14.16
N LYS A 294 -8.36 -0.05 -13.18
CA LYS A 294 -7.14 -0.35 -12.44
C LYS A 294 -6.03 -0.94 -13.33
N ARG A 295 -6.42 -1.74 -14.31
CA ARG A 295 -5.50 -2.51 -15.17
C ARG A 295 -5.01 -1.71 -16.38
N TYR A 296 -5.87 -0.91 -16.97
CA TYR A 296 -5.61 -0.29 -18.29
C TYR A 296 -5.63 1.23 -18.31
N ALA A 297 -6.16 1.89 -17.26
CA ALA A 297 -6.26 3.34 -17.25
C ALA A 297 -5.04 4.01 -16.62
N ASN A 298 -4.65 5.15 -17.21
CA ASN A 298 -3.73 6.11 -16.65
C ASN A 298 -4.51 7.33 -16.16
N GLY A 299 -4.78 7.40 -14.86
CA GLY A 299 -5.55 8.49 -14.29
C GLY A 299 -5.50 8.52 -12.77
N ASP A 300 -6.43 9.25 -12.20
CA ASP A 300 -6.56 9.42 -10.75
C ASP A 300 -7.41 8.35 -10.06
N GLY A 301 -8.08 7.49 -10.81
CA GLY A 301 -8.95 6.42 -10.32
C GLY A 301 -10.38 6.87 -10.02
N PHE A 302 -10.80 8.04 -10.50
CA PHE A 302 -12.12 8.60 -10.22
C PHE A 302 -13.25 7.72 -10.78
N TYR A 303 -13.12 7.24 -12.01
CA TYR A 303 -14.13 6.39 -12.63
C TYR A 303 -14.20 5.01 -11.98
N GLN A 304 -13.07 4.43 -11.62
CA GLN A 304 -13.06 3.21 -10.82
C GLN A 304 -13.84 3.41 -9.51
N PHE A 305 -13.57 4.49 -8.78
CA PHE A 305 -14.23 4.83 -7.52
C PHE A 305 -15.74 5.03 -7.71
N TYR A 306 -16.15 5.72 -8.78
CA TYR A 306 -17.56 5.89 -9.12
C TYR A 306 -18.25 4.55 -9.41
N HIS A 307 -17.65 3.70 -10.26
CA HIS A 307 -18.24 2.41 -10.61
C HIS A 307 -18.27 1.43 -9.44
N GLU A 308 -17.27 1.44 -8.57
CA GLU A 308 -17.31 0.70 -7.30
C GLU A 308 -18.44 1.17 -6.39
N TRP A 309 -18.61 2.48 -6.26
CA TRP A 309 -19.70 3.08 -5.50
C TRP A 309 -21.08 2.74 -6.10
N ARG A 310 -21.22 2.83 -7.42
CA ARG A 310 -22.47 2.56 -8.16
C ARG A 310 -22.89 1.09 -8.13
N ASN A 311 -21.95 0.15 -8.13
CA ASN A 311 -22.27 -1.29 -8.23
C ASN A 311 -23.23 -1.81 -7.15
N GLY A 312 -23.23 -1.20 -5.97
CA GLY A 312 -24.18 -1.51 -4.90
C GLY A 312 -25.47 -0.66 -4.90
N ARG A 313 -25.63 0.33 -5.83
CA ARG A 313 -26.62 1.42 -5.73
C ARG A 313 -27.17 1.78 -7.10
N ILE A 314 -27.96 0.91 -7.70
CA ILE A 314 -28.41 1.04 -9.12
C ILE A 314 -29.22 2.32 -9.37
N ASN A 315 -29.96 2.82 -8.40
CA ASN A 315 -30.90 3.94 -8.56
C ASN A 315 -30.34 5.31 -8.12
N TYR A 316 -29.04 5.43 -7.88
CA TYR A 316 -28.45 6.69 -7.43
C TYR A 316 -27.84 7.47 -8.60
N GLY A 317 -28.27 8.72 -8.77
CA GLY A 317 -27.77 9.65 -9.78
C GLY A 317 -26.43 10.30 -9.43
N PHE A 318 -25.87 11.03 -10.40
CA PHE A 318 -24.58 11.74 -10.25
C PHE A 318 -24.60 12.78 -9.12
N ASP A 319 -25.73 13.45 -8.87
CA ASP A 319 -25.86 14.45 -7.79
C ASP A 319 -25.67 13.83 -6.40
N ILE A 320 -26.16 12.59 -6.23
CA ILE A 320 -25.98 11.86 -4.97
C ILE A 320 -24.51 11.46 -4.81
N PHE A 321 -23.85 11.06 -5.90
CA PHE A 321 -22.42 10.77 -5.87
C PHE A 321 -21.59 12.04 -5.61
N LYS A 322 -21.93 13.17 -6.25
CA LYS A 322 -21.31 14.46 -5.96
C LYS A 322 -21.46 14.82 -4.48
N THR A 323 -22.67 14.69 -3.93
CA THR A 323 -22.95 14.93 -2.51
C THR A 323 -22.13 14.00 -1.62
N HIS A 324 -21.98 12.74 -1.99
CA HIS A 324 -21.13 11.78 -1.27
C HIS A 324 -19.66 12.24 -1.22
N ILE A 325 -19.08 12.67 -2.35
CA ILE A 325 -17.71 13.21 -2.38
C ILE A 325 -17.59 14.45 -1.49
N HIS A 326 -18.54 15.36 -1.58
CA HIS A 326 -18.57 16.56 -0.73
C HIS A 326 -18.64 16.21 0.77
N SER A 327 -19.41 15.19 1.14
CA SER A 327 -19.45 14.70 2.53
C SER A 327 -18.10 14.14 2.96
N LEU A 328 -17.50 13.28 2.15
CA LEU A 328 -16.17 12.73 2.43
C LEU A 328 -15.11 13.82 2.61
N TYR A 329 -15.15 14.87 1.76
CA TYR A 329 -14.24 16.01 1.87
C TYR A 329 -14.45 16.76 3.21
N LYS A 330 -15.68 17.08 3.57
CA LYS A 330 -16.01 17.76 4.83
C LYS A 330 -15.60 16.93 6.05
N ASP A 331 -15.82 15.62 5.99
CA ASP A 331 -15.42 14.70 7.06
C ASP A 331 -13.90 14.65 7.22
N LEU A 332 -13.15 14.63 6.11
CA LEU A 332 -11.70 14.71 6.12
C LEU A 332 -11.19 16.02 6.75
N VAL A 333 -11.74 17.14 6.31
CA VAL A 333 -11.38 18.48 6.83
C VAL A 333 -11.62 18.52 8.35
N LYS A 334 -12.77 18.05 8.81
CA LYS A 334 -13.11 17.99 10.24
C LYS A 334 -12.24 17.02 11.03
N GLN A 335 -11.98 15.84 10.49
CA GLN A 335 -11.18 14.78 11.16
C GLN A 335 -9.76 15.24 11.48
N PHE A 336 -9.16 15.97 10.56
CA PHE A 336 -7.76 16.39 10.67
C PHE A 336 -7.57 17.85 11.02
N ASP A 337 -8.66 18.59 11.35
CA ASP A 337 -8.65 20.04 11.65
C ASP A 337 -7.93 20.83 10.54
N ILE A 338 -8.25 20.51 9.28
CA ILE A 338 -7.63 21.15 8.12
C ILE A 338 -8.21 22.56 7.98
N GLU A 339 -7.34 23.56 7.94
CA GLU A 339 -7.72 24.94 7.69
C GLU A 339 -7.90 25.18 6.18
N GLU A 340 -9.02 25.76 5.76
CA GLU A 340 -9.18 26.24 4.39
C GLU A 340 -8.75 27.71 4.32
N ASN A 341 -7.64 28.00 3.66
CA ASN A 341 -7.09 29.35 3.56
C ASN A 341 -7.44 29.99 2.21
N PHE A 342 -8.24 31.05 2.27
CA PHE A 342 -8.67 31.85 1.11
C PHE A 342 -7.91 33.16 0.98
N ASN A 343 -7.06 33.51 1.94
CA ASN A 343 -6.31 34.77 1.95
C ASN A 343 -5.04 34.62 1.07
N VAL A 344 -5.18 34.93 -0.22
CA VAL A 344 -4.07 34.88 -1.18
C VAL A 344 -3.01 35.89 -0.79
N PRO A 345 -1.73 35.50 -0.65
CA PRO A 345 -0.66 36.40 -0.19
C PRO A 345 -0.08 37.31 -1.31
N PHE A 346 -0.68 37.34 -2.48
CA PHE A 346 -0.31 38.19 -3.61
C PHE A 346 -1.57 38.76 -4.29
N ASP A 347 -1.39 39.74 -5.15
CA ASP A 347 -2.53 40.36 -5.86
C ASP A 347 -3.04 39.43 -6.96
N GLU A 348 -4.28 38.97 -6.83
CA GLU A 348 -4.92 38.09 -7.83
C GLU A 348 -5.38 38.86 -9.09
N LYS A 349 -5.49 40.20 -9.05
CA LYS A 349 -5.89 41.01 -10.20
C LYS A 349 -4.71 41.27 -11.13
N GLU A 350 -3.54 41.43 -10.52
CA GLU A 350 -2.27 41.62 -11.24
C GLU A 350 -1.36 40.42 -10.90
N GLU A 351 -1.76 39.24 -11.38
CA GLU A 351 -1.03 38.00 -11.08
C GLU A 351 0.44 38.15 -11.41
N PRO A 352 1.35 37.87 -10.46
CA PRO A 352 2.80 38.06 -10.68
C PRO A 352 3.31 37.31 -11.91
N ALA A 353 4.10 37.98 -12.75
CA ALA A 353 4.69 37.37 -13.97
C ALA A 353 5.50 36.11 -13.67
N ILE A 354 6.05 35.99 -12.45
CA ILE A 354 6.77 34.82 -11.96
C ILE A 354 5.95 33.55 -11.99
N ILE A 355 4.62 33.64 -11.76
CA ILE A 355 3.70 32.50 -11.81
C ILE A 355 3.66 31.89 -13.22
N ASN A 356 3.68 32.72 -14.26
CA ASN A 356 3.74 32.24 -15.63
C ASN A 356 5.09 31.56 -15.94
N THR A 357 6.18 32.07 -15.39
CA THR A 357 7.50 31.43 -15.50
C THR A 357 7.48 30.05 -14.86
N TYR A 358 6.96 29.92 -13.63
CA TYR A 358 6.83 28.65 -12.94
C TYR A 358 5.94 27.67 -13.69
N LYS A 359 4.81 28.15 -14.22
CA LYS A 359 3.91 27.32 -15.03
C LYS A 359 4.65 26.74 -16.25
N ASP A 360 5.39 27.55 -16.97
CA ASP A 360 6.08 27.11 -18.18
C ASP A 360 7.23 26.13 -17.85
N GLU A 361 7.99 26.36 -16.78
CA GLU A 361 9.01 25.46 -16.27
C GLU A 361 8.42 24.10 -15.81
N ILE A 362 7.32 24.14 -15.04
CA ILE A 362 6.62 22.95 -14.55
C ILE A 362 6.07 22.16 -15.74
N GLN A 363 5.47 22.85 -16.73
CA GLN A 363 4.95 22.23 -17.94
C GLN A 363 6.07 21.52 -18.73
N ALA A 364 7.24 22.13 -18.85
CA ALA A 364 8.39 21.54 -19.53
C ALA A 364 8.83 20.21 -18.89
N ILE A 365 8.78 20.13 -17.55
CA ILE A 365 9.16 18.92 -16.82
C ILE A 365 8.04 17.86 -16.87
N LYS A 366 6.79 18.28 -16.72
CA LYS A 366 5.63 17.35 -16.71
C LYS A 366 5.32 16.79 -18.10
N LYS A 367 5.73 17.49 -19.17
CA LYS A 367 5.52 17.11 -20.57
C LYS A 367 4.04 16.84 -20.91
N THR A 368 3.13 17.61 -20.33
CA THR A 368 1.69 17.52 -20.57
C THR A 368 1.17 18.85 -21.10
N ASN A 369 0.20 18.81 -22.02
CA ASN A 369 -0.35 20.02 -22.64
C ASN A 369 -1.53 20.65 -21.87
N ARG A 370 -1.77 20.23 -20.63
CA ARG A 370 -2.87 20.76 -19.81
C ARG A 370 -2.41 22.01 -19.04
N ASN A 371 -2.81 23.19 -19.48
CA ASN A 371 -2.40 24.47 -18.90
C ASN A 371 -2.94 24.72 -17.49
N GLU A 372 -4.20 24.37 -17.21
CA GLU A 372 -4.84 24.67 -15.90
C GLU A 372 -4.14 24.02 -14.70
N PRO A 373 -3.84 22.71 -14.68
CA PRO A 373 -3.17 22.10 -13.54
C PRO A 373 -1.78 22.71 -13.27
N HIS A 374 -1.03 23.06 -14.32
CA HIS A 374 0.30 23.67 -14.16
C HIS A 374 0.21 25.10 -13.60
N MET A 375 -0.86 25.81 -13.94
CA MET A 375 -1.13 27.13 -13.37
C MET A 375 -1.47 27.03 -11.88
N VAL A 376 -2.24 26.02 -11.48
CA VAL A 376 -2.55 25.78 -10.05
C VAL A 376 -1.30 25.42 -9.27
N ASP A 377 -0.46 24.56 -9.82
CA ASP A 377 0.83 24.22 -9.23
C ASP A 377 1.68 25.49 -9.04
N ALA A 378 1.84 26.28 -10.09
CA ALA A 378 2.63 27.51 -10.07
C ALA A 378 2.13 28.52 -9.02
N ARG A 379 0.81 28.71 -8.93
CA ARG A 379 0.18 29.56 -7.92
C ARG A 379 0.42 29.05 -6.51
N ASN A 380 0.31 27.75 -6.28
CA ASN A 380 0.59 27.16 -4.97
C ASN A 380 2.08 27.28 -4.60
N MET A 381 3.01 27.11 -5.55
CA MET A 381 4.44 27.29 -5.28
C MET A 381 4.76 28.74 -4.91
N HIS A 382 4.26 29.69 -5.70
CA HIS A 382 4.42 31.10 -5.38
C HIS A 382 3.75 31.50 -4.06
N TRP A 383 2.58 30.90 -3.74
CA TRP A 383 1.93 31.09 -2.43
C TRP A 383 2.86 30.71 -1.29
N ILE A 384 3.50 29.54 -1.35
CA ILE A 384 4.41 29.09 -0.30
C ILE A 384 5.60 30.03 -0.16
N GLU A 385 6.16 30.54 -1.25
CA GLU A 385 7.24 31.51 -1.20
C GLU A 385 6.82 32.81 -0.53
N CYS A 386 5.68 33.36 -0.93
CA CYS A 386 5.15 34.60 -0.35
C CYS A 386 4.94 34.47 1.16
N ILE A 387 4.33 33.39 1.65
CA ILE A 387 4.08 33.22 3.08
C ILE A 387 5.33 32.90 3.88
N ARG A 388 6.38 32.36 3.24
CA ARG A 388 7.69 32.20 3.87
C ARG A 388 8.41 33.53 4.06
N ASN A 389 8.18 34.49 3.18
CA ASN A 389 8.73 35.82 3.25
C ASN A 389 10.25 35.83 3.56
N GLY A 390 11.02 35.03 2.81
CA GLY A 390 12.46 34.87 2.99
C GLY A 390 12.90 33.96 4.14
N ASN A 391 11.99 33.47 4.97
CA ASN A 391 12.31 32.50 6.04
C ASN A 391 12.43 31.07 5.48
N ASN A 392 13.43 30.83 4.67
CA ASN A 392 13.67 29.57 3.96
C ASN A 392 15.13 29.10 4.00
N ILE A 393 15.95 29.67 4.88
CA ILE A 393 17.39 29.40 4.93
C ILE A 393 17.65 27.99 5.47
N ASP A 394 16.99 27.64 6.55
CA ASP A 394 17.14 26.34 7.22
C ASP A 394 15.80 25.74 7.63
N VAL A 395 15.83 24.47 8.04
CA VAL A 395 14.64 23.75 8.46
C VAL A 395 14.01 24.34 9.73
N ALA A 396 14.79 24.95 10.60
CA ALA A 396 14.26 25.51 11.85
C ALA A 396 13.41 26.77 11.57
N SER A 397 13.90 27.66 10.72
CA SER A 397 13.23 28.91 10.33
C SER A 397 12.05 28.69 9.37
N THR A 398 12.11 27.66 8.52
CA THR A 398 11.10 27.41 7.49
C THR A 398 9.88 26.72 8.09
N LYS A 399 8.72 27.36 8.04
CA LYS A 399 7.49 26.89 8.65
C LYS A 399 6.55 26.20 7.66
N TYR A 400 6.48 26.64 6.42
CA TYR A 400 5.45 26.27 5.45
C TYR A 400 6.01 25.39 4.33
N TYR A 401 5.31 24.30 4.00
CA TYR A 401 5.65 23.38 2.92
C TYR A 401 4.41 22.93 2.18
N PHE A 402 4.53 22.70 0.88
CA PHE A 402 3.51 22.10 0.05
C PHE A 402 3.72 20.58 0.01
N VAL A 403 2.80 19.81 0.54
CA VAL A 403 2.90 18.36 0.57
C VAL A 403 2.18 17.79 -0.63
N THR A 404 2.94 17.18 -1.52
CA THR A 404 2.45 16.59 -2.76
C THR A 404 2.91 15.16 -2.92
N SER A 405 2.23 14.40 -3.76
CA SER A 405 2.70 13.11 -4.25
C SER A 405 3.27 13.18 -5.67
N ASP A 406 3.31 14.36 -6.27
CA ASP A 406 3.83 14.57 -7.60
C ASP A 406 5.37 14.73 -7.60
N GLN A 407 6.05 13.67 -8.05
CA GLN A 407 7.49 13.62 -8.13
C GLN A 407 8.07 14.62 -9.18
N LYS A 408 7.29 14.93 -10.22
CA LYS A 408 7.74 15.87 -11.25
C LYS A 408 7.71 17.29 -10.72
N LEU A 409 6.69 17.66 -9.96
CA LEU A 409 6.63 18.94 -9.27
C LEU A 409 7.80 19.08 -8.27
N GLN A 410 8.07 18.01 -7.51
CA GLN A 410 9.23 17.99 -6.63
C GLN A 410 10.57 18.09 -7.39
N SER A 411 10.67 17.46 -8.56
CA SER A 411 11.86 17.56 -9.40
C SER A 411 12.08 18.99 -9.90
N TRP A 412 11.01 19.71 -10.28
CA TRP A 412 11.05 21.11 -10.60
C TRP A 412 11.55 21.95 -9.42
N ASP A 413 10.94 21.77 -8.26
CA ASP A 413 11.29 22.50 -7.04
C ASP A 413 12.77 22.34 -6.67
N ARG A 414 13.34 21.14 -6.81
CA ARG A 414 14.77 20.88 -6.55
C ARG A 414 15.72 21.66 -7.45
N THR A 415 15.31 21.93 -8.69
CA THR A 415 16.11 22.73 -9.61
C THR A 415 15.89 24.23 -9.42
N HIS A 416 14.74 24.60 -8.86
CA HIS A 416 14.30 25.96 -8.66
C HIS A 416 14.73 26.53 -7.30
N SER A 417 14.51 25.76 -6.22
CA SER A 417 14.79 26.21 -4.86
C SER A 417 16.28 26.20 -4.51
N VAL A 418 16.80 27.38 -4.22
CA VAL A 418 18.23 27.57 -3.79
C VAL A 418 18.39 27.13 -2.32
N ASN A 419 17.37 27.36 -1.50
CA ASN A 419 17.34 27.08 -0.06
C ASN A 419 16.41 25.90 0.25
N GLN A 420 15.58 26.00 1.30
CA GLN A 420 14.65 24.95 1.66
C GLN A 420 13.64 24.68 0.54
N PRO A 421 13.37 23.40 0.20
CA PRO A 421 12.41 23.05 -0.83
C PRO A 421 11.02 23.55 -0.51
N LEU A 422 10.25 23.93 -1.53
CA LEU A 422 8.84 24.33 -1.39
C LEU A 422 7.97 23.09 -1.15
N THR A 423 8.32 21.97 -1.77
CA THR A 423 7.54 20.74 -1.81
C THR A 423 8.14 19.64 -0.94
N LEU A 424 7.24 18.79 -0.39
CA LEU A 424 7.61 17.59 0.35
C LEU A 424 6.80 16.40 -0.13
N LEU A 425 7.44 15.25 -0.29
CA LEU A 425 6.71 13.98 -0.43
C LEU A 425 6.35 13.40 0.96
N PRO A 426 5.17 12.79 1.10
CA PRO A 426 4.79 12.11 2.36
C PRO A 426 5.82 11.09 2.85
N SER A 427 6.45 10.33 1.95
CA SER A 427 7.50 9.36 2.29
C SER A 427 8.71 10.00 2.96
N GLN A 428 9.13 11.15 2.46
CA GLN A 428 10.27 11.89 2.98
C GLN A 428 10.01 12.38 4.40
N TRP A 429 8.81 12.95 4.61
CA TRP A 429 8.43 13.45 5.92
C TRP A 429 8.19 12.33 6.93
N MET A 430 7.54 11.23 6.51
CA MET A 430 7.34 10.06 7.37
C MET A 430 8.65 9.47 7.88
N GLY A 431 9.67 9.39 7.03
CA GLY A 431 11.01 8.96 7.45
C GLY A 431 11.58 9.81 8.59
N LEU A 432 11.30 11.11 8.57
CA LEU A 432 11.75 12.03 9.62
C LEU A 432 10.94 11.87 10.91
N ILE A 433 9.61 11.91 10.84
CA ILE A 433 8.78 11.92 12.07
C ILE A 433 8.73 10.58 12.79
N LEU A 434 8.80 9.44 12.09
CA LEU A 434 8.79 8.12 12.71
C LEU A 434 10.05 7.84 13.56
N LYS A 435 11.07 8.65 13.39
CA LYS A 435 12.22 8.63 14.30
C LYS A 435 11.87 9.15 15.70
N TYR A 436 10.97 10.14 15.80
CA TYR A 436 10.69 10.90 17.02
C TYR A 436 9.33 10.55 17.66
N VAL A 437 8.51 9.76 16.99
CA VAL A 437 7.17 9.36 17.45
C VAL A 437 7.18 7.88 17.85
N SER A 438 6.34 7.50 18.81
CA SER A 438 6.11 6.11 19.20
C SER A 438 5.72 5.25 18.00
N ARG A 439 6.35 4.07 17.86
CA ARG A 439 6.25 3.20 16.67
C ARG A 439 5.37 2.00 16.94
N SER A 440 4.56 1.65 15.96
CA SER A 440 3.78 0.42 15.90
C SER A 440 4.12 -0.38 14.65
N SER A 441 3.68 -1.65 14.56
CA SER A 441 3.85 -2.45 13.34
C SER A 441 3.13 -1.84 12.13
N ASP A 442 2.02 -1.14 12.36
CA ASP A 442 1.29 -0.43 11.31
C ASP A 442 2.06 0.77 10.76
N ASP A 443 2.92 1.40 11.57
CA ASP A 443 3.77 2.50 11.12
C ASP A 443 4.82 2.03 10.11
N TYR A 444 5.44 0.87 10.34
CA TYR A 444 6.38 0.28 9.39
C TYR A 444 5.69 -0.07 8.07
N LYS A 445 4.50 -0.68 8.14
CA LYS A 445 3.70 -1.01 6.96
C LYS A 445 3.29 0.25 6.20
N SER A 446 2.82 1.27 6.91
CA SER A 446 2.44 2.55 6.32
C SER A 446 3.64 3.22 5.66
N PHE A 447 4.80 3.24 6.31
CA PHE A 447 6.03 3.81 5.77
C PHE A 447 6.45 3.14 4.45
N ILE A 448 6.57 1.80 4.45
CA ILE A 448 6.93 1.04 3.25
C ILE A 448 5.93 1.31 2.12
N SER A 449 4.68 1.49 2.46
CA SER A 449 3.64 1.76 1.50
C SER A 449 3.71 3.17 0.87
N PHE A 450 4.41 4.12 1.48
CA PHE A 450 4.73 5.41 0.88
C PHE A 450 5.96 5.39 -0.02
N MET A 451 6.73 4.29 0.00
CA MET A 451 7.85 4.15 -0.93
C MET A 451 7.31 4.23 -2.36
N ASN A 452 8.02 5.02 -3.16
CA ASN A 452 7.63 5.25 -4.54
C ASN A 452 7.74 3.94 -5.32
N LEU A 453 6.60 3.42 -5.76
CA LEU A 453 6.56 2.33 -6.71
C LEU A 453 6.76 2.89 -8.12
N PRO A 454 7.55 2.23 -8.97
CA PRO A 454 7.57 2.52 -10.39
C PRO A 454 6.14 2.44 -10.93
N LYS A 455 5.78 3.33 -11.85
CA LYS A 455 4.45 3.30 -12.48
C LYS A 455 4.44 2.20 -13.55
N ASP A 456 3.37 1.41 -13.56
CA ASP A 456 3.05 0.55 -14.69
C ASP A 456 2.77 1.42 -15.92
N ASN A 457 3.20 0.96 -17.09
CA ASN A 457 2.88 1.63 -18.35
C ASN A 457 1.38 1.47 -18.60
N SER A 458 0.63 2.54 -18.41
CA SER A 458 -0.79 2.57 -18.68
C SER A 458 -1.03 2.71 -20.17
N VAL A 459 -2.01 1.99 -20.68
CA VAL A 459 -2.25 1.86 -22.14
C VAL A 459 -3.08 3.01 -22.67
N ILE A 460 -3.98 3.62 -21.86
CA ILE A 460 -5.00 4.59 -22.31
C ILE A 460 -5.32 5.61 -21.19
N LEU A 461 -5.77 6.80 -21.57
CA LEU A 461 -6.27 7.80 -20.62
C LEU A 461 -7.58 7.31 -19.97
N GLU A 462 -7.79 7.68 -18.71
CA GLU A 462 -8.95 7.24 -17.94
C GLU A 462 -10.27 7.72 -18.54
N ASP A 463 -10.30 8.96 -19.06
CA ASP A 463 -11.47 9.53 -19.74
C ASP A 463 -11.81 8.77 -21.02
N GLU A 464 -10.80 8.41 -21.81
CA GLU A 464 -10.97 7.62 -23.04
C GLU A 464 -11.46 6.21 -22.69
N LEU A 465 -10.88 5.59 -21.66
CA LEU A 465 -11.31 4.27 -21.20
C LEU A 465 -12.76 4.30 -20.69
N GLN A 466 -13.18 5.37 -20.00
CA GLN A 466 -14.57 5.54 -19.59
C GLN A 466 -15.51 5.56 -20.80
N SER A 467 -15.17 6.27 -21.86
CA SER A 467 -15.96 6.32 -23.09
C SER A 467 -16.01 4.97 -23.80
N VAL A 468 -14.86 4.26 -23.86
CA VAL A 468 -14.80 2.89 -24.40
C VAL A 468 -15.71 1.96 -23.59
N MET A 469 -15.60 1.99 -22.25
CA MET A 469 -16.39 1.12 -21.39
C MET A 469 -17.89 1.46 -21.40
N ALA A 470 -18.24 2.72 -21.59
CA ALA A 470 -19.63 3.13 -21.80
C ALA A 470 -20.20 2.47 -23.06
N GLY A 471 -19.49 2.52 -24.19
CA GLY A 471 -19.89 1.85 -25.43
C GLY A 471 -20.01 0.32 -25.28
N ILE A 472 -19.05 -0.33 -24.60
CA ILE A 472 -19.11 -1.77 -24.32
C ILE A 472 -20.33 -2.11 -23.44
N SER A 473 -20.62 -1.29 -22.42
CA SER A 473 -21.72 -1.54 -21.47
C SER A 473 -23.11 -1.47 -22.11
N GLU A 474 -23.26 -0.80 -23.26
CA GLU A 474 -24.49 -0.82 -24.04
C GLU A 474 -24.75 -2.19 -24.69
N MET A 475 -23.69 -2.96 -24.95
CA MET A 475 -23.78 -4.25 -25.60
C MET A 475 -23.82 -5.42 -24.62
N THR A 476 -23.20 -5.30 -23.47
CA THR A 476 -23.19 -6.35 -22.43
C THR A 476 -22.94 -5.81 -21.02
N GLU A 477 -23.74 -6.29 -20.05
CA GLU A 477 -23.54 -6.02 -18.62
C GLU A 477 -22.68 -7.10 -17.93
N GLU A 478 -22.30 -8.15 -18.65
CA GLU A 478 -21.52 -9.25 -18.11
C GLU A 478 -20.04 -8.86 -18.04
N PHE A 479 -19.51 -8.75 -16.82
CA PHE A 479 -18.16 -8.26 -16.55
C PHE A 479 -17.06 -9.08 -17.23
N SER A 480 -17.21 -10.41 -17.29
CA SER A 480 -16.26 -11.28 -18.00
C SER A 480 -16.18 -10.97 -19.49
N LYS A 481 -17.32 -10.72 -20.13
CA LYS A 481 -17.35 -10.33 -21.54
C LYS A 481 -16.77 -8.93 -21.76
N GLN A 482 -17.07 -7.99 -20.87
CA GLN A 482 -16.46 -6.66 -20.92
C GLN A 482 -14.93 -6.77 -20.84
N GLU A 483 -14.40 -7.57 -19.91
CA GLU A 483 -12.95 -7.79 -19.75
C GLU A 483 -12.34 -8.43 -21.01
N THR A 484 -12.97 -9.43 -21.61
CA THR A 484 -12.50 -10.06 -22.85
C THR A 484 -12.50 -9.10 -24.04
N ILE A 485 -13.56 -8.29 -24.18
CA ILE A 485 -13.65 -7.29 -25.26
C ILE A 485 -12.54 -6.25 -25.11
N ILE A 486 -12.34 -5.70 -23.90
CA ILE A 486 -11.28 -4.71 -23.67
C ILE A 486 -9.88 -5.30 -23.88
N GLU A 487 -9.62 -6.55 -23.47
CA GLU A 487 -8.36 -7.24 -23.75
C GLU A 487 -8.09 -7.32 -25.26
N SER A 488 -9.09 -7.62 -26.06
CA SER A 488 -8.94 -7.64 -27.52
C SER A 488 -8.70 -6.24 -28.12
N MET A 489 -9.22 -5.17 -27.49
CA MET A 489 -8.94 -3.79 -27.93
C MET A 489 -7.51 -3.38 -27.55
N VAL A 490 -7.01 -3.84 -26.41
CA VAL A 490 -5.62 -3.62 -25.98
C VAL A 490 -4.63 -4.28 -26.93
N GLU A 491 -4.89 -5.50 -27.40
CA GLU A 491 -4.05 -6.21 -28.38
C GLU A 491 -3.85 -5.40 -29.66
N ILE A 492 -4.89 -4.70 -30.12
CA ILE A 492 -4.83 -3.80 -31.28
C ILE A 492 -4.43 -2.37 -30.92
N LYS A 493 -3.97 -2.13 -29.67
CA LYS A 493 -3.63 -0.80 -29.13
C LYS A 493 -4.73 0.23 -29.35
N PHE A 494 -5.98 -0.20 -29.21
CA PHE A 494 -7.20 0.55 -29.49
C PHE A 494 -7.36 1.09 -30.93
N GLY A 495 -6.33 1.11 -31.72
CA GLY A 495 -6.37 1.47 -33.16
C GLY A 495 -7.24 2.69 -33.50
N ASP A 496 -8.26 2.48 -34.33
CA ASP A 496 -9.20 3.54 -34.74
C ASP A 496 -10.32 3.81 -33.70
N ILE A 497 -10.42 3.00 -32.64
CA ILE A 497 -11.48 3.15 -31.63
C ILE A 497 -11.39 4.50 -30.92
N LEU A 498 -10.18 4.98 -30.69
CA LEU A 498 -9.92 6.27 -30.01
C LEU A 498 -10.07 7.49 -30.95
N LYS A 499 -10.46 7.31 -32.21
CA LYS A 499 -10.64 8.39 -33.17
C LYS A 499 -12.11 8.79 -33.29
N GLY A 500 -12.41 10.08 -33.15
CA GLY A 500 -13.77 10.61 -33.27
C GLY A 500 -14.67 10.22 -32.10
N ASP A 501 -15.83 9.60 -32.38
CA ASP A 501 -16.75 9.17 -31.31
C ASP A 501 -16.32 7.84 -30.73
N ILE A 502 -15.59 7.90 -29.63
CA ILE A 502 -14.97 6.75 -28.91
C ILE A 502 -16.06 5.77 -28.45
N GLN A 503 -17.19 6.28 -27.91
CA GLN A 503 -18.26 5.45 -27.38
C GLN A 503 -18.95 4.63 -28.49
N GLU A 504 -19.32 5.26 -29.61
CA GLU A 504 -19.94 4.58 -30.71
C GLU A 504 -18.98 3.60 -31.41
N ASN A 505 -17.70 3.95 -31.55
CA ASN A 505 -16.70 3.04 -32.11
C ASN A 505 -16.50 1.80 -31.21
N ALA A 506 -16.42 2.00 -29.90
CA ALA A 506 -16.28 0.90 -28.95
C ALA A 506 -17.52 0.00 -28.93
N LYS A 507 -18.71 0.58 -29.00
CA LYS A 507 -19.99 -0.14 -29.16
C LYS A 507 -20.03 -0.98 -30.43
N ALA A 508 -19.66 -0.38 -31.56
CA ALA A 508 -19.60 -1.10 -32.83
C ALA A 508 -18.63 -2.28 -32.80
N TYR A 509 -17.44 -2.06 -32.20
CA TYR A 509 -16.45 -3.12 -32.02
C TYR A 509 -16.96 -4.24 -31.10
N ALA A 510 -17.55 -3.86 -29.96
CA ALA A 510 -18.12 -4.82 -29.03
C ALA A 510 -19.22 -5.67 -29.64
N LYS A 511 -20.11 -5.04 -30.46
CA LYS A 511 -21.14 -5.71 -31.20
C LYS A 511 -20.56 -6.74 -32.16
N ASP A 512 -19.59 -6.35 -33.00
CA ASP A 512 -18.93 -7.26 -33.96
C ASP A 512 -18.27 -8.45 -33.23
N LYS A 513 -17.62 -8.21 -32.11
CA LYS A 513 -17.00 -9.29 -31.31
C LYS A 513 -18.03 -10.26 -30.75
N LEU A 514 -19.10 -9.75 -30.16
CA LEU A 514 -20.17 -10.59 -29.59
C LEU A 514 -20.92 -11.37 -30.68
N GLU A 515 -21.15 -10.77 -31.82
CA GLU A 515 -21.76 -11.45 -33.00
C GLU A 515 -20.85 -12.60 -33.48
N LYS A 516 -19.55 -12.36 -33.66
CA LYS A 516 -18.58 -13.39 -34.04
C LYS A 516 -18.44 -14.50 -32.98
N GLU A 517 -18.50 -14.17 -31.72
CA GLU A 517 -18.49 -15.17 -30.66
C GLU A 517 -19.78 -16.01 -30.68
N PHE A 518 -20.92 -15.38 -30.90
CA PHE A 518 -22.17 -16.06 -31.00
C PHE A 518 -22.23 -16.97 -32.25
N GLU A 519 -21.75 -16.47 -33.39
CA GLU A 519 -21.63 -17.27 -34.65
C GLU A 519 -20.71 -18.47 -34.44
N LYS A 520 -19.57 -18.27 -33.74
CA LYS A 520 -18.67 -19.37 -33.41
C LYS A 520 -19.31 -20.40 -32.49
N GLN A 521 -20.05 -19.96 -31.47
CA GLN A 521 -20.78 -20.87 -30.57
C GLN A 521 -21.90 -21.62 -31.29
N LEU A 522 -22.59 -20.96 -32.25
CA LEU A 522 -23.57 -21.61 -33.13
C LEU A 522 -22.90 -22.65 -34.03
N ALA A 523 -21.81 -22.29 -34.72
CA ALA A 523 -21.06 -23.20 -35.57
C ALA A 523 -20.47 -24.39 -34.78
N GLU A 524 -20.02 -24.17 -33.55
CA GLU A 524 -19.57 -25.25 -32.66
C GLU A 524 -20.72 -26.18 -32.25
N LYS A 525 -21.91 -25.63 -31.93
CA LYS A 525 -23.11 -26.41 -31.65
C LYS A 525 -23.63 -27.15 -32.87
N ASP A 526 -23.63 -26.51 -34.04
CA ASP A 526 -24.03 -27.15 -35.29
C ASP A 526 -23.04 -28.28 -35.63
N ASN A 527 -21.73 -28.04 -35.52
CA ASN A 527 -20.72 -29.08 -35.72
C ASN A 527 -20.83 -30.22 -34.67
N GLU A 528 -21.18 -29.91 -33.44
CA GLU A 528 -21.43 -30.93 -32.41
C GLU A 528 -22.72 -31.70 -32.73
N THR A 529 -23.74 -31.01 -33.20
CA THR A 529 -25.00 -31.61 -33.63
C THR A 529 -24.81 -32.49 -34.86
N ASP A 530 -24.06 -32.02 -35.86
CA ASP A 530 -23.71 -32.80 -37.06
C ASP A 530 -22.79 -33.99 -36.72
N ARG A 531 -21.85 -33.84 -35.81
CA ARG A 531 -21.06 -34.96 -35.26
C ARG A 531 -21.94 -35.97 -34.52
N ARG A 532 -22.89 -35.51 -33.70
CA ARG A 532 -23.86 -36.40 -33.03
C ARG A 532 -24.82 -37.06 -34.01
N LEU A 533 -25.23 -36.36 -35.07
CA LEU A 533 -26.04 -36.94 -36.12
C LEU A 533 -25.23 -37.94 -36.95
N SER A 534 -24.01 -37.60 -37.35
CA SER A 534 -23.16 -38.50 -38.12
C SER A 534 -22.71 -39.72 -37.28
N GLN A 535 -22.47 -39.53 -35.98
CA GLN A 535 -22.24 -40.63 -35.04
C GLN A 535 -23.48 -41.53 -34.87
N LYS A 536 -24.67 -40.93 -34.74
CA LYS A 536 -25.90 -41.68 -34.69
C LYS A 536 -26.20 -42.42 -36.00
N ASP A 537 -25.89 -41.82 -37.13
CA ASP A 537 -26.05 -42.48 -38.44
C ASP A 537 -25.00 -43.60 -38.68
N GLN A 538 -23.76 -43.39 -38.18
CA GLN A 538 -22.75 -44.44 -38.11
C GLN A 538 -23.09 -45.52 -37.10
N GLU A 539 -23.51 -45.17 -35.91
CA GLU A 539 -24.02 -46.10 -34.90
C GLU A 539 -25.24 -46.90 -35.42
N ARG A 540 -26.11 -46.23 -36.18
CA ARG A 540 -27.25 -46.90 -36.80
C ARG A 540 -26.83 -47.87 -37.91
N LYS A 541 -25.84 -47.52 -38.72
CA LYS A 541 -25.26 -48.40 -39.73
C LYS A 541 -24.39 -49.50 -39.12
N GLU A 542 -23.70 -49.22 -38.03
CA GLU A 542 -22.95 -50.24 -37.28
C GLU A 542 -23.85 -51.10 -36.40
N LEU A 543 -24.91 -50.54 -35.80
CA LEU A 543 -25.96 -51.30 -35.10
C LEU A 543 -26.70 -52.27 -36.03
N GLU A 544 -26.93 -51.89 -37.28
CA GLU A 544 -27.51 -52.81 -38.27
C GLU A 544 -26.52 -53.93 -38.68
N LYS A 545 -25.21 -53.65 -38.64
CA LYS A 545 -24.17 -54.65 -38.93
C LYS A 545 -23.73 -55.45 -37.72
N LEU A 546 -23.65 -54.81 -36.55
CA LEU A 546 -23.19 -55.47 -35.30
C LEU A 546 -24.33 -56.20 -34.54
N HIS A 547 -25.57 -55.96 -34.96
CA HIS A 547 -26.69 -56.59 -34.25
C HIS A 547 -26.72 -58.12 -34.40
N GLN A 548 -25.91 -58.71 -35.22
CA GLN A 548 -25.86 -60.16 -35.43
C GLN A 548 -24.60 -60.88 -34.79
N GLU A 549 -23.49 -60.25 -34.54
CA GLU A 549 -22.30 -61.04 -34.11
C GLU A 549 -21.56 -60.64 -32.81
N ILE A 550 -21.71 -59.47 -32.31
CA ILE A 550 -20.80 -59.04 -31.18
C ILE A 550 -21.56 -58.61 -29.93
N LEU A 551 -22.86 -58.87 -29.83
CA LEU A 551 -23.72 -58.39 -28.73
C LEU A 551 -23.44 -59.06 -27.36
N ALA A 552 -22.63 -60.05 -27.28
CA ALA A 552 -22.47 -60.78 -26.01
C ALA A 552 -21.13 -60.61 -25.27
N GLN A 553 -20.05 -60.28 -25.95
CA GLN A 553 -18.73 -60.29 -25.32
C GLN A 553 -18.08 -58.91 -25.04
N VAL A 554 -18.25 -57.97 -25.91
CA VAL A 554 -17.57 -56.65 -25.79
C VAL A 554 -18.33 -55.68 -24.86
N ARG A 555 -19.67 -55.93 -24.63
CA ARG A 555 -20.47 -55.13 -23.74
C ARG A 555 -20.03 -55.20 -22.25
N LYS A 556 -19.39 -56.26 -21.85
CA LYS A 556 -19.10 -56.49 -20.42
C LYS A 556 -17.74 -55.89 -19.96
N GLU A 557 -16.76 -55.79 -20.87
CA GLU A 557 -15.42 -55.34 -20.49
C GLU A 557 -15.22 -53.83 -20.72
N ALA A 558 -15.71 -53.30 -21.86
CA ALA A 558 -15.56 -51.87 -22.15
C ALA A 558 -16.35 -51.00 -21.19
N LYS A 559 -17.54 -51.48 -20.76
CA LYS A 559 -18.36 -50.75 -19.81
C LYS A 559 -17.71 -50.64 -18.43
N LYS A 560 -17.03 -51.71 -17.98
CA LYS A 560 -16.31 -51.70 -16.70
C LYS A 560 -15.06 -50.81 -16.65
N GLN A 561 -14.37 -50.64 -17.79
CA GLN A 561 -13.19 -49.82 -17.81
C GLN A 561 -13.51 -48.32 -17.95
N PHE A 562 -14.56 -48.00 -18.74
CA PHE A 562 -14.99 -46.62 -18.92
C PHE A 562 -15.63 -46.04 -17.65
N GLU A 563 -16.48 -46.82 -16.99
CA GLU A 563 -17.07 -46.46 -15.69
C GLU A 563 -15.99 -46.25 -14.59
N LYS A 564 -14.97 -47.11 -14.58
CA LYS A 564 -13.86 -46.95 -13.62
C LYS A 564 -13.03 -45.69 -13.85
N ALA A 565 -12.76 -45.32 -15.10
CA ALA A 565 -11.94 -44.15 -15.44
C ALA A 565 -12.74 -42.83 -15.23
N GLU A 566 -14.03 -42.84 -15.51
CA GLU A 566 -14.88 -41.67 -15.28
C GLU A 566 -15.17 -41.44 -13.80
N ILE A 567 -15.40 -42.53 -13.08
CA ILE A 567 -15.56 -42.49 -11.61
C ILE A 567 -14.23 -42.02 -10.96
N GLY A 568 -13.06 -42.47 -11.46
CA GLY A 568 -11.78 -42.01 -10.93
C GLY A 568 -11.58 -40.50 -11.10
N ARG A 569 -11.86 -39.97 -12.32
CA ARG A 569 -11.76 -38.52 -12.59
C ARG A 569 -12.75 -37.68 -11.77
N LYS A 570 -13.98 -38.21 -11.57
CA LYS A 570 -14.97 -37.56 -10.73
C LYS A 570 -14.60 -37.65 -9.26
N GLN A 571 -13.98 -38.76 -8.85
CA GLN A 571 -13.46 -38.92 -7.47
C GLN A 571 -12.30 -37.97 -7.17
N ASP A 572 -11.38 -37.76 -8.11
CA ASP A 572 -10.29 -36.79 -7.94
C ASP A 572 -10.82 -35.36 -7.83
N LYS A 573 -11.80 -35.00 -8.68
CA LYS A 573 -12.48 -33.71 -8.55
C LYS A 573 -13.21 -33.56 -7.22
N LEU A 574 -13.91 -34.62 -6.78
CA LEU A 574 -14.59 -34.64 -5.51
C LEU A 574 -13.60 -34.49 -4.34
N HIS A 575 -12.42 -35.14 -4.44
CA HIS A 575 -11.38 -35.00 -3.45
C HIS A 575 -10.85 -33.55 -3.36
N THR A 576 -10.63 -32.93 -4.50
CA THR A 576 -10.20 -31.52 -4.57
C THR A 576 -11.25 -30.58 -3.95
N ILE A 577 -12.51 -30.73 -4.34
CA ILE A 577 -13.62 -29.95 -3.80
C ILE A 577 -13.78 -30.19 -2.28
N ASN A 578 -13.66 -31.44 -1.83
CA ASN A 578 -13.71 -31.75 -0.39
C ASN A 578 -12.56 -31.10 0.39
N LYS A 579 -11.38 -31.01 -0.20
CA LYS A 579 -10.23 -30.31 0.40
C LYS A 579 -10.48 -28.81 0.51
N GLU A 580 -11.07 -28.21 -0.53
CA GLU A 580 -11.45 -26.80 -0.53
C GLU A 580 -12.57 -26.52 0.47
N ILE A 581 -13.62 -27.34 0.49
CA ILE A 581 -14.69 -27.28 1.51
C ILE A 581 -14.11 -27.39 2.91
N GLY A 582 -13.22 -28.38 3.15
CA GLY A 582 -12.56 -28.54 4.44
C GLY A 582 -11.71 -27.33 4.85
N SER A 583 -11.09 -26.65 3.89
CA SER A 583 -10.37 -25.41 4.16
C SER A 583 -11.32 -24.28 4.56
N LEU A 584 -12.44 -24.15 3.85
CA LEU A 584 -13.48 -23.16 4.15
C LEU A 584 -14.20 -23.47 5.48
N GLU A 585 -14.49 -24.75 5.78
CA GLU A 585 -15.05 -25.16 7.07
C GLU A 585 -14.11 -24.82 8.24
N ASN A 586 -12.80 -25.01 8.06
CA ASN A 586 -11.83 -24.61 9.06
C ASN A 586 -11.78 -23.09 9.24
N ARG A 587 -11.87 -22.33 8.14
CA ARG A 587 -11.98 -20.86 8.19
C ARG A 587 -13.26 -20.44 8.91
N LYS A 588 -14.40 -21.04 8.57
CA LYS A 588 -15.68 -20.82 9.24
C LYS A 588 -15.59 -21.12 10.73
N LYS A 589 -15.12 -22.32 11.08
CA LYS A 589 -14.99 -22.76 12.48
C LYS A 589 -14.09 -21.83 13.31
N ASN A 590 -13.00 -21.36 12.71
CA ASN A 590 -12.11 -20.42 13.37
C ASN A 590 -12.77 -19.03 13.54
N ALA A 591 -13.52 -18.58 12.55
CA ALA A 591 -14.29 -17.35 12.62
C ALA A 591 -15.42 -17.44 13.66
N GLU A 592 -16.19 -18.53 13.65
CA GLU A 592 -17.26 -18.79 14.61
C GLU A 592 -16.73 -18.89 16.04
N LYS A 593 -15.60 -19.58 16.23
CA LYS A 593 -14.94 -19.68 17.55
C LYS A 593 -14.57 -18.28 18.07
N ARG A 594 -13.94 -17.45 17.25
CA ARG A 594 -13.58 -16.07 17.65
C ARG A 594 -14.81 -15.19 17.88
N ALA A 595 -15.85 -15.32 17.06
CA ALA A 595 -17.12 -14.62 17.27
C ALA A 595 -17.75 -15.01 18.60
N TRP A 596 -17.74 -16.32 18.92
CA TRP A 596 -18.20 -16.87 20.20
C TRP A 596 -17.36 -16.39 21.40
N GLU A 597 -16.04 -16.35 21.27
CA GLU A 597 -15.14 -15.84 22.30
C GLU A 597 -15.44 -14.35 22.60
N ARG A 598 -15.62 -13.54 21.58
CA ARG A 598 -16.01 -12.13 21.72
C ARG A 598 -17.38 -11.96 22.36
N LEU A 599 -18.33 -12.77 21.92
CA LEU A 599 -19.68 -12.76 22.51
C LEU A 599 -19.64 -13.21 23.98
N SER A 600 -18.86 -14.24 24.29
CA SER A 600 -18.68 -14.77 25.65
C SER A 600 -18.08 -13.71 26.57
N ILE A 601 -17.02 -13.04 26.16
CA ILE A 601 -16.42 -11.94 26.93
C ILE A 601 -17.47 -10.86 27.24
N ARG A 602 -18.29 -10.49 26.27
CA ARG A 602 -19.32 -9.47 26.44
C ARG A 602 -20.46 -9.96 27.33
N LYS A 603 -20.82 -11.22 27.23
CA LYS A 603 -21.77 -11.86 28.16
C LYS A 603 -21.26 -11.86 29.61
N TRP A 604 -19.97 -12.20 29.81
CA TRP A 604 -19.35 -12.16 31.12
C TRP A 604 -19.26 -10.75 31.69
N ILE A 605 -18.89 -9.76 30.88
CA ILE A 605 -18.88 -8.35 31.29
C ILE A 605 -20.28 -7.90 31.72
N LEU A 606 -21.32 -8.23 30.95
CA LEU A 606 -22.71 -7.90 31.28
C LEU A 606 -23.16 -8.64 32.55
N LEU A 607 -22.76 -9.90 32.69
CA LEU A 607 -23.11 -10.72 33.88
C LEU A 607 -22.43 -10.14 35.13
N ILE A 608 -21.17 -9.75 35.05
CA ILE A 608 -20.45 -9.10 36.15
C ILE A 608 -21.09 -7.73 36.49
N LEU A 609 -21.48 -6.94 35.47
CA LEU A 609 -22.16 -5.66 35.65
C LEU A 609 -23.54 -5.81 36.33
N VAL A 610 -24.27 -6.92 36.04
CA VAL A 610 -25.56 -7.16 36.60
C VAL A 610 -25.49 -7.86 37.98
N LEU A 611 -24.62 -8.87 38.11
CA LEU A 611 -24.52 -9.66 39.37
C LEU A 611 -23.56 -9.02 40.39
N GLY A 612 -22.56 -8.29 39.96
CA GLY A 612 -21.60 -7.66 40.88
C GLY A 612 -22.24 -6.78 41.94
N PRO A 613 -23.11 -5.86 41.58
CA PRO A 613 -23.81 -5.01 42.54
C PRO A 613 -24.80 -5.85 43.44
N ILE A 614 -25.40 -6.90 42.88
CA ILE A 614 -26.28 -7.79 43.64
C ILE A 614 -25.47 -8.55 44.71
N ILE A 615 -24.32 -9.07 44.33
CA ILE A 615 -23.43 -9.81 45.26
C ILE A 615 -22.84 -8.83 46.28
N ALA A 616 -22.42 -7.62 45.87
CA ALA A 616 -21.94 -6.59 46.77
C ALA A 616 -23.00 -6.17 47.78
N TRP A 617 -24.25 -6.08 47.32
CA TRP A 617 -25.39 -5.76 48.16
C TRP A 617 -25.77 -6.91 49.11
N LEU A 618 -25.77 -8.15 48.65
CA LEU A 618 -25.96 -9.33 49.51
C LEU A 618 -24.86 -9.44 50.58
N TYR A 619 -23.60 -9.12 50.20
CA TYR A 619 -22.51 -9.07 51.14
C TYR A 619 -22.67 -7.94 52.14
N TYR A 620 -23.17 -6.78 51.74
CA TYR A 620 -23.47 -5.67 52.61
C TYR A 620 -24.60 -6.00 53.60
N ILE A 621 -25.68 -6.69 53.16
CA ILE A 621 -26.78 -7.17 54.01
C ILE A 621 -26.26 -8.20 55.03
N HIS A 622 -25.42 -9.12 54.59
CA HIS A 622 -24.88 -10.15 55.50
C HIS A 622 -23.98 -9.57 56.62
N LYS A 623 -23.41 -8.38 56.39
CA LYS A 623 -22.53 -7.68 57.32
C LYS A 623 -23.24 -6.67 58.24
N SER A 624 -24.50 -6.29 57.95
CA SER A 624 -25.30 -5.36 58.75
C SER A 624 -26.28 -6.12 59.62
N ASP A 625 -26.34 -5.74 60.91
CA ASP A 625 -27.24 -6.38 61.89
C ASP A 625 -28.72 -6.33 61.48
N TRP A 626 -29.41 -7.43 61.61
CA TRP A 626 -30.74 -7.73 61.06
C TRP A 626 -31.90 -6.86 61.60
N GLY A 627 -31.66 -5.85 62.43
CA GLY A 627 -32.74 -5.11 63.12
C GLY A 627 -33.38 -3.97 62.33
N ASN A 628 -32.82 -3.46 61.25
CA ASN A 628 -33.27 -2.26 60.56
C ASN A 628 -33.44 -2.35 59.02
N VAL A 629 -33.54 -3.52 58.47
CA VAL A 629 -33.33 -3.74 57.05
C VAL A 629 -34.62 -3.92 56.22
N GLU A 630 -35.79 -4.08 56.91
CA GLU A 630 -37.01 -4.58 56.24
C GLU A 630 -37.66 -3.70 55.18
N LYS A 631 -37.35 -2.38 55.07
CA LYS A 631 -37.99 -1.52 54.05
C LYS A 631 -37.07 -0.91 52.99
N GLN A 632 -35.78 -0.95 53.14
CA GLN A 632 -34.86 -0.41 52.15
C GLN A 632 -34.14 -1.48 51.29
N THR A 633 -34.37 -2.73 51.59
CA THR A 633 -33.53 -3.84 51.13
C THR A 633 -33.89 -4.38 49.73
N TYR A 634 -35.13 -4.18 49.30
CA TYR A 634 -35.60 -4.70 48.01
C TYR A 634 -35.54 -3.70 46.85
N PHE A 635 -35.44 -2.42 47.16
CA PHE A 635 -35.52 -1.35 46.15
C PHE A 635 -34.30 -1.25 45.24
N PRO A 636 -33.04 -1.23 45.72
CA PRO A 636 -31.90 -1.07 44.88
C PRO A 636 -31.69 -2.17 43.82
N PRO A 637 -31.81 -3.48 44.13
CA PRO A 637 -31.62 -4.49 43.11
C PRO A 637 -32.70 -4.51 42.04
N ILE A 638 -33.95 -4.15 42.41
CA ILE A 638 -35.05 -4.07 41.45
C ILE A 638 -34.82 -2.87 40.50
N ILE A 639 -34.41 -1.73 41.02
CA ILE A 639 -34.06 -0.57 40.20
C ILE A 639 -32.87 -0.89 39.28
N TYR A 640 -31.87 -1.60 39.82
CA TYR A 640 -30.70 -1.99 38.99
C TYR A 640 -31.08 -2.96 37.88
N MET A 641 -31.94 -3.93 38.13
CA MET A 641 -32.45 -4.83 37.10
C MET A 641 -33.30 -4.09 36.05
N ILE A 642 -34.11 -3.12 36.47
CA ILE A 642 -34.87 -2.26 35.55
C ILE A 642 -33.92 -1.41 34.72
N PHE A 643 -32.86 -0.83 35.33
CA PHE A 643 -31.83 -0.05 34.60
C PHE A 643 -31.03 -0.93 33.63
N ALA A 644 -30.58 -2.11 34.04
CA ALA A 644 -29.87 -3.05 33.19
C ALA A 644 -30.75 -3.52 32.01
N TYR A 645 -32.04 -3.78 32.28
CA TYR A 645 -33.00 -4.18 31.26
C TYR A 645 -33.33 -3.04 30.31
N SER A 646 -33.48 -1.80 30.85
CA SER A 646 -33.72 -0.59 30.06
C SER A 646 -32.49 -0.24 29.22
N TYR A 647 -31.29 -0.40 29.75
CA TYR A 647 -30.04 -0.25 29.00
C TYR A 647 -29.93 -1.23 27.83
N MET A 648 -30.26 -2.50 28.07
CA MET A 648 -30.31 -3.49 26.99
C MET A 648 -31.41 -3.19 25.95
N ALA A 649 -32.55 -2.65 26.39
CA ALA A 649 -33.65 -2.27 25.50
C ALA A 649 -33.31 -1.05 24.63
N VAL A 650 -32.64 -0.05 25.19
CA VAL A 650 -32.28 1.20 24.49
C VAL A 650 -31.12 0.98 23.50
N TYR A 651 -30.10 0.25 23.90
CA TYR A 651 -28.94 0.01 23.06
C TYR A 651 -29.04 -1.24 22.17
N GLY A 652 -30.01 -2.11 22.44
CA GLY A 652 -30.19 -3.37 21.71
C GLY A 652 -31.37 -3.39 20.75
N GLU A 653 -32.12 -2.31 20.62
CA GLU A 653 -33.38 -2.24 19.81
C GLU A 653 -34.39 -3.37 20.10
N SER A 654 -34.16 -4.21 21.10
CA SER A 654 -35.01 -5.34 21.44
C SER A 654 -34.99 -5.59 22.93
N ILE A 655 -36.17 -5.57 23.52
CA ILE A 655 -36.41 -5.93 24.92
C ILE A 655 -36.05 -7.39 25.21
N ASN A 656 -35.91 -8.21 24.17
CA ASN A 656 -35.59 -9.64 24.32
C ASN A 656 -34.05 -9.83 24.28
N PRO A 657 -33.42 -10.21 25.40
CA PRO A 657 -31.97 -10.40 25.47
C PRO A 657 -31.48 -11.50 24.51
N VAL A 658 -32.30 -12.49 24.18
CA VAL A 658 -31.95 -13.53 23.21
C VAL A 658 -31.79 -12.91 21.80
N LYS A 659 -32.70 -12.03 21.42
CA LYS A 659 -32.59 -11.31 20.11
C LYS A 659 -31.41 -10.38 20.07
N TYR A 660 -31.07 -9.68 21.16
CA TYR A 660 -29.90 -8.83 21.26
C TYR A 660 -28.61 -9.61 21.06
N PHE A 661 -28.43 -10.69 21.83
CA PHE A 661 -27.24 -11.51 21.72
C PHE A 661 -27.13 -12.21 20.36
N LYS A 662 -28.25 -12.56 19.75
CA LYS A 662 -28.26 -13.13 18.40
C LYS A 662 -27.79 -12.11 17.38
N ARG A 663 -28.33 -10.86 17.39
CA ARG A 663 -27.89 -9.80 16.48
C ARG A 663 -26.41 -9.45 16.68
N LEU A 664 -25.94 -9.43 17.94
CA LEU A 664 -24.56 -9.19 18.26
C LEU A 664 -23.65 -10.30 17.75
N TYR A 665 -24.10 -11.54 17.86
CA TYR A 665 -23.41 -12.70 17.29
C TYR A 665 -23.36 -12.62 15.76
N ASP A 666 -24.47 -12.31 15.12
CA ASP A 666 -24.56 -12.16 13.67
C ASP A 666 -23.61 -11.05 13.17
N LYS A 667 -23.49 -9.96 13.92
CA LYS A 667 -22.52 -8.91 13.63
C LYS A 667 -21.06 -9.40 13.76
N TYR A 668 -20.76 -10.06 14.89
CA TYR A 668 -19.38 -10.54 15.13
C TYR A 668 -18.99 -11.63 14.13
N ILE A 669 -19.91 -12.50 13.76
CA ILE A 669 -19.63 -13.55 12.79
C ILE A 669 -19.39 -12.95 11.40
N TYR A 670 -20.14 -11.95 11.02
CA TYR A 670 -19.93 -11.23 9.77
C TYR A 670 -18.54 -10.57 9.71
N ASP A 671 -18.14 -9.87 10.79
CA ASP A 671 -16.81 -9.24 10.89
C ASP A 671 -15.68 -10.29 10.85
N GLU A 672 -15.87 -11.43 11.48
CA GLU A 672 -14.87 -12.51 11.49
C GLU A 672 -14.86 -13.29 10.16
N TYR A 673 -15.99 -13.48 9.50
CA TYR A 673 -16.04 -14.06 8.16
C TYR A 673 -15.22 -13.26 7.17
N ASN A 674 -15.32 -11.93 7.20
CA ASN A 674 -14.51 -11.05 6.37
C ASN A 674 -13.01 -11.16 6.68
N LYS A 675 -12.63 -11.30 7.96
CA LYS A 675 -11.23 -11.44 8.35
C LYS A 675 -10.60 -12.78 7.97
N PHE A 676 -11.39 -13.84 7.99
CA PHE A 676 -10.94 -15.17 7.61
C PHE A 676 -11.17 -15.46 6.12
N GLU A 677 -11.58 -14.44 5.36
CA GLU A 677 -11.90 -14.58 3.94
C GLU A 677 -12.87 -15.75 3.69
N TYR A 678 -13.88 -15.88 4.57
CA TYR A 678 -14.93 -16.89 4.44
C TYR A 678 -16.17 -16.30 3.80
N SER A 679 -16.70 -16.96 2.80
CA SER A 679 -17.94 -16.59 2.12
C SER A 679 -18.91 -17.77 2.13
N ASP A 680 -20.11 -17.54 2.68
CA ASP A 680 -21.19 -18.54 2.62
C ASP A 680 -21.62 -18.83 1.16
N SER A 681 -21.46 -17.84 0.26
CA SER A 681 -21.75 -18.00 -1.17
C SER A 681 -20.78 -19.01 -1.81
N GLU A 682 -19.47 -18.81 -1.58
CA GLU A 682 -18.41 -19.69 -2.09
C GLU A 682 -18.52 -21.11 -1.49
N TYR A 683 -18.78 -21.19 -0.19
CA TYR A 683 -19.00 -22.47 0.49
C TYR A 683 -20.20 -23.22 -0.10
N ASN A 684 -21.34 -22.52 -0.26
CA ASN A 684 -22.55 -23.14 -0.78
C ASN A 684 -22.40 -23.56 -2.26
N GLU A 685 -21.65 -22.79 -3.05
CA GLU A 685 -21.32 -23.14 -4.42
C GLU A 685 -20.49 -24.43 -4.50
N LEU A 686 -19.44 -24.51 -3.68
CA LEU A 686 -18.63 -25.73 -3.58
C LEU A 686 -19.39 -26.93 -3.05
N VAL A 687 -20.25 -26.72 -2.03
CA VAL A 687 -21.12 -27.78 -1.50
C VAL A 687 -22.09 -28.27 -2.59
N LYS A 688 -22.67 -27.35 -3.35
CA LYS A 688 -23.54 -27.69 -4.48
C LYS A 688 -22.77 -28.48 -5.53
N MET A 689 -21.58 -28.01 -5.93
CA MET A 689 -20.70 -28.72 -6.87
C MET A 689 -20.36 -30.13 -6.34
N ARG A 690 -20.10 -30.26 -5.05
CA ARG A 690 -19.85 -31.57 -4.42
C ARG A 690 -21.06 -32.49 -4.48
N GLU A 691 -22.24 -31.98 -4.20
CA GLU A 691 -23.47 -32.80 -4.24
C GLU A 691 -23.83 -33.20 -5.66
N ASP A 692 -23.68 -32.27 -6.60
CA ASP A 692 -23.91 -32.57 -8.02
C ASP A 692 -22.90 -33.60 -8.53
N LEU A 693 -21.63 -33.48 -8.16
CA LEU A 693 -20.59 -34.46 -8.52
C LEU A 693 -20.80 -35.81 -7.83
N LYS A 694 -21.32 -35.84 -6.56
CA LYS A 694 -21.67 -37.09 -5.90
C LYS A 694 -22.81 -37.79 -6.60
N LYS A 695 -23.87 -37.06 -6.94
CA LYS A 695 -24.98 -37.61 -7.73
C LYS A 695 -24.54 -38.17 -9.06
N GLU A 696 -23.58 -37.49 -9.71
CA GLU A 696 -22.97 -37.96 -10.96
C GLU A 696 -22.05 -39.18 -10.79
N ILE A 697 -21.47 -39.40 -9.62
CA ILE A 697 -20.67 -40.59 -9.29
C ILE A 697 -21.54 -41.78 -8.88
N GLU A 698 -22.67 -41.51 -8.21
CA GLU A 698 -23.62 -42.49 -7.75
C GLU A 698 -24.60 -42.94 -8.86
N ALA A 699 -24.79 -42.12 -9.90
CA ALA A 699 -25.57 -42.44 -11.09
C ALA A 699 -24.75 -43.19 -12.13
#